data_0e072fad43462ab5d1174404ff85321c
#
_entry.id   0e072fad43462ab5d1174404ff85321c
#
_cell.length_a   1.000
_cell.length_b   1.000
_cell.length_c   1.000
_cell.angle_alpha   90.00
_cell.angle_beta   90.00
_cell.angle_gamma   90.00
#
_symmetry.space_group_name_H-M   'P 1'
#
loop_
_entity.id
_entity.type
_entity.pdbx_description
1 polymer ?
#
loop_
_entity_poly.entity_id
_entity_poly.type
_entity_poly.pdbx_seq_one_letter_code
_entity_poly.pdbx_strand_id
1 'polypeptide(L)'
;DKMKMFIYGNSDFATSEETDLKFFIQFGNGDEYYKLTKPVYDTWDEDLKRNEINLDLNWLTSLKNETNESISLINTNDAFTDSTDYKEYSFIDDGNNIYRNVEIVGNPSLSRLQYFIVGIENDSDHPISGELWLDELRLSGVKKETGTAVRLKSKFNLSDLSESTISYSRKDADFHVLQERIGTNQTVENFTFTNNFKLGSLFPSSLGISFPVNMSYNTVSNSPKYFPGTDIRTNGAAPDSVIVQSSAINVTGKISKRVKSENPFIKYSIDNLSAGFNISSQNRSDAIMKSVDVSKISTNVDYNLRFPSDNYIEAFKWAERVPLIGEQLSETKFFYTPSTFGSSIKVNRNLTEKFSRQTNELVEDFSLGLERRFTVNYKVFDNTQLNYSKNIRSDMSEYREEVLNKLKVGSLTNLNESLNYSFGPQWVSWFKPNFSYNTNYTWNKPLNSVIDAANLNLVKNTAINLSISPTEIIETFYTPLSKRQSKPSSRTRSRGLSSFNSEEDKDKETQKDSPEKKNSSEINSLFLERIYNESKKIEPLTLTVTNNTNRLSNGIDGDVPLGYRLGLKDNHGLSSVSEVGLNTGNEDIKKSFTARSGIRFNPQTSLSISFNESISSNINGYSIDIRSISRDYISFGNNLSKGFPFLNWSFRIGGLEKIGFIKPYVSSVSLEHAFSGKQNLSWKFNEDGIAPINLFGISSFEDDFNDSLQLSRITRSFTPLIGISTSFKNGVSTNIRSNVTHTLDEVATGLTYISDNSILATITYNFSKGIRFELPFTERNINLRNNMNISLNFDFSNKKEEGSKDKINFVEQNFSNTRKSILRITYTLTDDVTGSLFYEYRENDTRLTGRRIDRDFGINLNVAIRG
;
A
#
# COMPACT_ATOMS: atom_id res chain seq x y z
N ASP A 1 -30.46 -7.73 -30.49
CA ASP A 1 -30.92 -9.07 -30.82
C ASP A 1 -30.87 -9.35 -32.34
N LYS A 2 -30.92 -8.31 -33.20
CA LYS A 2 -30.86 -8.48 -34.66
C LYS A 2 -29.82 -7.56 -35.28
N MET A 3 -29.06 -8.11 -36.23
CA MET A 3 -28.16 -7.31 -37.08
C MET A 3 -28.81 -7.14 -38.42
N LYS A 4 -28.87 -5.87 -38.87
CA LYS A 4 -29.49 -5.51 -40.16
C LYS A 4 -28.53 -4.72 -41.02
N MET A 5 -28.55 -4.99 -42.31
CA MET A 5 -27.82 -4.24 -43.33
C MET A 5 -28.49 -4.43 -44.68
N PHE A 6 -28.39 -3.42 -45.54
CA PHE A 6 -28.86 -3.49 -46.92
C PHE A 6 -27.70 -3.55 -47.89
N ILE A 7 -27.87 -4.33 -48.93
CA ILE A 7 -26.90 -4.52 -50.01
C ILE A 7 -27.55 -4.07 -51.33
N TYR A 8 -26.83 -3.25 -52.11
CA TYR A 8 -27.19 -2.93 -53.45
C TYR A 8 -26.23 -3.57 -54.41
N GLY A 9 -26.74 -4.32 -55.38
CA GLY A 9 -25.98 -4.79 -56.52
C GLY A 9 -26.46 -4.18 -57.79
N ASN A 10 -25.56 -3.73 -58.66
CA ASN A 10 -26.02 -3.23 -59.96
C ASN A 10 -26.36 -4.41 -60.90
N SER A 11 -27.08 -4.08 -62.02
CA SER A 11 -27.59 -5.09 -62.93
C SER A 11 -26.52 -6.01 -63.60
N ASP A 12 -25.25 -5.62 -63.52
CA ASP A 12 -24.16 -6.45 -64.05
C ASP A 12 -23.81 -7.63 -63.13
N PHE A 13 -24.24 -7.58 -61.89
CA PHE A 13 -24.04 -8.62 -60.87
C PHE A 13 -25.15 -9.67 -60.82
N ALA A 14 -26.38 -9.34 -61.21
CA ALA A 14 -27.53 -10.11 -60.77
C ALA A 14 -28.45 -10.46 -61.92
N THR A 15 -28.12 -11.45 -62.74
CA THR A 15 -28.91 -11.90 -63.88
C THR A 15 -29.68 -13.20 -63.67
N SER A 16 -29.50 -13.93 -62.59
CA SER A 16 -30.22 -15.17 -62.33
C SER A 16 -30.37 -15.54 -60.84
N GLU A 17 -31.24 -16.49 -60.53
CA GLU A 17 -31.44 -17.01 -59.15
C GLU A 17 -30.21 -17.73 -58.59
N GLU A 18 -29.24 -18.13 -59.47
CA GLU A 18 -27.99 -18.73 -59.11
C GLU A 18 -26.88 -17.74 -59.52
N THR A 19 -26.58 -16.78 -58.66
CA THR A 19 -25.50 -15.84 -58.92
C THR A 19 -24.20 -16.42 -58.37
N ASP A 20 -23.15 -16.44 -59.22
CA ASP A 20 -21.77 -16.83 -58.84
C ASP A 20 -21.10 -15.78 -57.97
N LEU A 21 -21.76 -14.64 -57.76
CA LEU A 21 -21.30 -13.58 -56.90
C LEU A 21 -22.02 -13.64 -55.55
N LYS A 22 -21.24 -13.82 -54.50
CA LYS A 22 -21.72 -13.89 -53.13
C LYS A 22 -21.17 -12.77 -52.28
N PHE A 23 -21.98 -12.17 -51.47
CA PHE A 23 -21.59 -11.27 -50.40
C PHE A 23 -21.40 -12.03 -49.11
N PHE A 24 -20.30 -11.76 -48.41
CA PHE A 24 -20.13 -12.30 -47.07
C PHE A 24 -19.88 -11.24 -46.02
N ILE A 25 -20.28 -11.56 -44.80
CA ILE A 25 -20.01 -10.81 -43.61
C ILE A 25 -19.39 -11.77 -42.59
N GLN A 26 -18.20 -11.43 -42.08
CA GLN A 26 -17.48 -12.25 -41.13
C GLN A 26 -17.13 -11.39 -39.91
N PHE A 27 -17.34 -11.95 -38.74
CA PHE A 27 -17.01 -11.27 -37.49
C PHE A 27 -16.57 -12.28 -36.43
N GLY A 28 -15.54 -11.90 -35.64
CA GLY A 28 -14.95 -12.83 -34.69
C GLY A 28 -13.80 -12.23 -33.90
N ASN A 29 -12.96 -13.13 -33.41
CA ASN A 29 -11.78 -12.84 -32.61
C ASN A 29 -10.65 -13.81 -33.02
N GLY A 30 -9.57 -13.30 -33.61
CA GLY A 30 -8.51 -14.15 -34.13
C GLY A 30 -9.01 -15.09 -35.23
N ASP A 31 -8.74 -16.37 -35.10
CA ASP A 31 -9.12 -17.41 -36.08
C ASP A 31 -10.53 -17.99 -35.80
N GLU A 32 -11.21 -17.52 -34.75
CA GLU A 32 -12.56 -17.94 -34.38
C GLU A 32 -13.58 -16.92 -34.91
N TYR A 33 -14.49 -17.34 -35.80
CA TYR A 33 -15.42 -16.42 -36.43
C TYR A 33 -16.76 -17.07 -36.84
N TYR A 34 -17.76 -16.19 -36.98
CA TYR A 34 -18.98 -16.45 -37.73
C TYR A 34 -18.83 -15.81 -39.10
N LYS A 35 -19.16 -16.54 -40.17
CA LYS A 35 -19.24 -16.03 -41.54
C LYS A 35 -20.61 -16.32 -42.12
N LEU A 36 -21.27 -15.30 -42.59
CA LEU A 36 -22.55 -15.38 -43.28
C LEU A 36 -22.34 -15.04 -44.73
N THR A 37 -22.71 -15.97 -45.62
CA THR A 37 -22.58 -15.79 -47.09
C THR A 37 -23.96 -15.82 -47.71
N LYS A 38 -24.22 -14.92 -48.65
CA LYS A 38 -25.47 -14.89 -49.41
C LYS A 38 -25.28 -14.37 -50.83
N PRO A 39 -26.11 -14.79 -51.78
CA PRO A 39 -26.13 -14.22 -53.17
C PRO A 39 -26.48 -12.71 -53.15
N VAL A 40 -25.98 -11.97 -54.10
CA VAL A 40 -26.34 -10.58 -54.36
C VAL A 40 -27.30 -10.52 -55.52
N TYR A 41 -28.42 -9.81 -55.35
CA TYR A 41 -29.46 -9.60 -56.33
C TYR A 41 -29.38 -8.17 -56.88
N ASP A 42 -30.08 -7.98 -58.04
CA ASP A 42 -30.12 -6.68 -58.71
C ASP A 42 -30.77 -5.59 -57.80
N THR A 43 -30.22 -4.37 -57.86
CA THR A 43 -30.69 -3.21 -57.11
C THR A 43 -30.77 -3.44 -55.59
N TRP A 44 -31.64 -2.74 -54.87
CA TRP A 44 -31.91 -2.97 -53.43
C TRP A 44 -32.84 -4.17 -53.17
N ASP A 45 -33.47 -4.69 -54.24
CA ASP A 45 -34.44 -5.77 -54.20
C ASP A 45 -35.56 -5.51 -53.16
N GLU A 46 -36.15 -4.31 -53.23
CA GLU A 46 -37.11 -3.82 -52.22
C GLU A 46 -38.38 -4.69 -52.09
N ASP A 47 -38.82 -5.28 -53.19
CA ASP A 47 -40.06 -6.09 -53.27
C ASP A 47 -39.90 -7.43 -52.53
N LEU A 48 -38.79 -8.11 -52.78
CA LEU A 48 -38.51 -9.44 -52.20
C LEU A 48 -37.61 -9.40 -50.99
N LYS A 49 -36.90 -8.27 -50.75
CA LYS A 49 -35.98 -8.06 -49.62
C LYS A 49 -34.83 -9.07 -49.53
N ARG A 50 -34.47 -9.68 -50.67
CA ARG A 50 -33.41 -10.70 -50.70
C ARG A 50 -32.03 -10.10 -50.41
N ASN A 51 -31.83 -8.81 -50.71
CA ASN A 51 -30.62 -8.05 -50.40
C ASN A 51 -30.59 -7.46 -49.00
N GLU A 52 -31.61 -7.69 -48.14
CA GLU A 52 -31.59 -7.36 -46.73
C GLU A 52 -30.91 -8.46 -45.94
N ILE A 53 -29.92 -8.10 -45.13
CA ILE A 53 -29.40 -8.96 -44.06
C ILE A 53 -30.22 -8.63 -42.82
N ASN A 54 -30.93 -9.63 -42.29
CA ASN A 54 -31.71 -9.54 -41.06
C ASN A 54 -31.43 -10.75 -40.19
N LEU A 55 -30.26 -10.73 -39.54
CA LEU A 55 -29.72 -11.84 -38.78
C LEU A 55 -30.17 -11.76 -37.31
N ASP A 56 -30.83 -12.81 -36.82
CA ASP A 56 -31.08 -12.98 -35.37
C ASP A 56 -29.83 -13.51 -34.68
N LEU A 57 -29.22 -12.69 -33.83
CA LEU A 57 -28.00 -13.05 -33.13
C LEU A 57 -28.19 -14.16 -32.09
N ASN A 58 -29.39 -14.30 -31.48
CA ASN A 58 -29.66 -15.41 -30.58
C ASN A 58 -29.79 -16.73 -31.32
N TRP A 59 -30.42 -16.71 -32.50
CA TRP A 59 -30.47 -17.87 -33.38
C TRP A 59 -29.04 -18.28 -33.80
N LEU A 60 -28.22 -17.33 -34.18
CA LEU A 60 -26.82 -17.59 -34.56
C LEU A 60 -26.02 -18.28 -33.42
N THR A 61 -26.22 -17.85 -32.19
CA THR A 61 -25.56 -18.49 -31.03
C THR A 61 -26.14 -19.86 -30.70
N SER A 62 -27.44 -20.10 -30.98
CA SER A 62 -28.07 -21.39 -30.72
C SER A 62 -27.56 -22.51 -31.65
N LEU A 63 -27.11 -22.15 -32.88
CA LEU A 63 -26.55 -23.10 -33.83
C LEU A 63 -25.36 -23.90 -33.29
N LYS A 64 -24.61 -23.35 -32.34
CA LYS A 64 -23.50 -24.05 -31.69
C LYS A 64 -23.95 -25.31 -30.93
N ASN A 65 -25.17 -25.30 -30.42
CA ASN A 65 -25.73 -26.41 -29.63
C ASN A 65 -26.57 -27.41 -30.45
N GLU A 66 -26.86 -27.12 -31.71
CA GLU A 66 -27.63 -28.01 -32.56
C GLU A 66 -26.78 -29.22 -33.01
N THR A 67 -27.24 -30.39 -32.66
CA THR A 67 -26.64 -31.69 -33.03
C THR A 67 -27.41 -32.39 -34.14
N ASN A 68 -28.22 -31.69 -34.90
CA ASN A 68 -29.15 -32.28 -35.87
C ASN A 68 -28.44 -32.76 -37.16
N GLU A 69 -28.96 -33.88 -37.72
CA GLU A 69 -28.49 -34.62 -38.89
C GLU A 69 -28.49 -33.83 -40.22
N SER A 70 -28.84 -32.56 -40.23
CA SER A 70 -28.82 -31.64 -41.39
C SER A 70 -27.47 -30.93 -41.56
N ILE A 71 -26.48 -31.23 -40.75
CA ILE A 71 -25.15 -30.63 -40.80
C ILE A 71 -24.33 -31.39 -41.84
N SER A 72 -24.14 -30.86 -43.04
CA SER A 72 -23.10 -31.38 -43.95
C SER A 72 -21.72 -30.98 -43.40
N LEU A 73 -21.06 -31.92 -42.73
CA LEU A 73 -19.65 -31.80 -42.41
C LEU A 73 -18.87 -31.91 -43.73
N ILE A 74 -18.53 -30.80 -44.31
CA ILE A 74 -17.57 -30.77 -45.45
C ILE A 74 -16.20 -31.02 -44.87
N ASN A 75 -15.71 -32.25 -45.00
CA ASN A 75 -14.35 -32.64 -44.78
C ASN A 75 -13.50 -32.02 -45.92
N THR A 76 -13.05 -30.78 -45.79
CA THR A 76 -11.98 -30.26 -46.64
C THR A 76 -10.65 -30.84 -46.11
N ASN A 77 -10.26 -31.96 -46.69
CA ASN A 77 -8.86 -32.43 -46.61
C ASN A 77 -8.01 -31.35 -47.25
N ASP A 78 -7.33 -30.57 -46.47
CA ASP A 78 -6.01 -29.97 -46.81
C ASP A 78 -5.62 -28.71 -46.04
N ALA A 79 -5.98 -28.43 -44.82
CA ALA A 79 -5.26 -27.43 -44.03
C ALA A 79 -5.60 -27.38 -42.52
N PHE A 80 -6.63 -28.01 -42.06
CA PHE A 80 -6.95 -27.99 -40.62
C PHE A 80 -6.96 -29.40 -40.04
N THR A 81 -6.01 -29.69 -39.20
CA THR A 81 -5.79 -31.03 -38.61
C THR A 81 -6.78 -31.40 -37.47
N ASP A 82 -7.78 -30.56 -37.19
CA ASP A 82 -8.77 -30.87 -36.16
C ASP A 82 -10.18 -30.63 -36.68
N SER A 83 -10.88 -31.75 -37.05
CA SER A 83 -12.21 -31.79 -37.69
C SER A 83 -13.35 -31.38 -36.77
N THR A 84 -13.09 -30.94 -35.53
CA THR A 84 -14.13 -30.60 -34.54
C THR A 84 -14.47 -29.10 -34.50
N ASP A 85 -13.70 -28.24 -35.15
CA ASP A 85 -13.81 -26.77 -35.01
C ASP A 85 -14.52 -26.04 -36.16
N TYR A 86 -15.04 -26.77 -37.15
CA TYR A 86 -15.75 -26.18 -38.29
C TYR A 86 -17.18 -26.70 -38.42
N LYS A 87 -18.15 -25.78 -38.47
CA LYS A 87 -19.56 -26.11 -38.72
C LYS A 87 -20.12 -25.21 -39.81
N GLU A 88 -20.76 -25.77 -40.82
CA GLU A 88 -21.47 -25.06 -41.85
C GLU A 88 -22.95 -25.40 -41.85
N TYR A 89 -23.78 -24.40 -41.90
CA TYR A 89 -25.24 -24.52 -41.91
C TYR A 89 -25.77 -23.82 -43.15
N SER A 90 -26.55 -24.55 -43.91
CA SER A 90 -27.35 -24.03 -45.01
C SER A 90 -28.83 -24.06 -44.65
N PHE A 91 -29.53 -22.95 -44.82
CA PHE A 91 -30.97 -22.86 -44.54
C PHE A 91 -31.68 -21.89 -45.48
N ILE A 92 -32.97 -22.12 -45.63
CA ILE A 92 -33.89 -21.24 -46.38
C ILE A 92 -34.64 -20.42 -45.34
N ASP A 93 -34.63 -19.05 -45.50
CA ASP A 93 -35.37 -18.17 -44.61
C ASP A 93 -36.88 -18.29 -44.87
N ASP A 94 -37.68 -18.53 -43.82
CA ASP A 94 -39.14 -18.65 -43.93
C ASP A 94 -39.78 -17.40 -44.45
N GLY A 95 -40.08 -17.31 -45.70
CA GLY A 95 -40.88 -16.25 -46.32
C GLY A 95 -40.31 -15.60 -47.59
N ASN A 96 -39.01 -15.71 -47.85
CA ASN A 96 -38.41 -15.04 -49.00
C ASN A 96 -37.53 -15.96 -49.86
N ASN A 97 -37.45 -17.24 -49.62
CA ASN A 97 -36.58 -18.22 -50.31
C ASN A 97 -35.11 -17.80 -50.42
N ILE A 98 -34.62 -17.13 -49.38
CA ILE A 98 -33.24 -16.65 -49.37
C ILE A 98 -32.35 -17.71 -48.75
N TYR A 99 -31.39 -18.25 -49.54
CA TYR A 99 -30.39 -19.15 -49.05
C TYR A 99 -29.34 -18.38 -48.21
N ARG A 100 -29.10 -18.83 -47.00
CA ARG A 100 -28.04 -18.31 -46.14
C ARG A 100 -27.10 -19.45 -45.77
N ASN A 101 -25.84 -19.25 -46.01
CA ASN A 101 -24.80 -20.12 -45.46
C ASN A 101 -24.17 -19.45 -44.27
N VAL A 102 -24.13 -20.18 -43.15
CA VAL A 102 -23.47 -19.73 -41.94
C VAL A 102 -22.35 -20.71 -41.58
N GLU A 103 -21.13 -20.21 -41.62
CA GLU A 103 -19.96 -20.94 -41.18
C GLU A 103 -19.62 -20.50 -39.74
N ILE A 104 -19.33 -21.47 -38.86
CA ILE A 104 -18.86 -21.24 -37.51
C ILE A 104 -17.52 -21.93 -37.39
N VAL A 105 -16.45 -21.16 -37.21
CA VAL A 105 -15.09 -21.69 -37.04
C VAL A 105 -14.66 -21.48 -35.60
N GLY A 106 -14.21 -22.57 -34.95
CA GLY A 106 -13.85 -22.55 -33.53
C GLY A 106 -15.05 -22.30 -32.60
N ASN A 107 -14.83 -21.52 -31.58
CA ASN A 107 -15.86 -21.11 -30.61
C ASN A 107 -16.00 -19.58 -30.53
N PRO A 108 -16.42 -18.90 -31.61
CA PRO A 108 -16.53 -17.46 -31.64
C PRO A 108 -17.52 -16.92 -30.61
N SER A 109 -17.29 -15.74 -30.07
CA SER A 109 -18.15 -15.13 -29.08
C SER A 109 -18.58 -13.71 -29.48
N LEU A 110 -19.89 -13.48 -29.56
CA LEU A 110 -20.46 -12.15 -29.85
C LEU A 110 -20.11 -11.10 -28.78
N SER A 111 -19.68 -11.51 -27.60
CA SER A 111 -19.23 -10.62 -26.53
C SER A 111 -17.77 -10.15 -26.67
N ARG A 112 -17.01 -10.74 -27.61
CA ARG A 112 -15.57 -10.49 -27.78
C ARG A 112 -15.19 -10.26 -29.23
N LEU A 113 -16.00 -9.55 -29.99
CA LEU A 113 -15.71 -9.25 -31.39
C LEU A 113 -14.52 -8.27 -31.46
N GLN A 114 -13.50 -8.65 -32.23
CA GLN A 114 -12.32 -7.83 -32.50
C GLN A 114 -12.33 -7.24 -33.91
N TYR A 115 -12.97 -7.91 -34.86
CA TYR A 115 -13.04 -7.48 -36.23
C TYR A 115 -14.39 -7.76 -36.84
N PHE A 116 -14.65 -7.02 -37.91
CA PHE A 116 -15.81 -7.11 -38.73
C PHE A 116 -15.35 -6.96 -40.20
N ILE A 117 -15.53 -7.99 -41.01
CA ILE A 117 -15.08 -8.03 -42.41
C ILE A 117 -16.32 -8.19 -43.26
N VAL A 118 -16.40 -7.41 -44.31
CA VAL A 118 -17.37 -7.56 -45.38
C VAL A 118 -16.62 -7.75 -46.69
N GLY A 119 -17.10 -8.59 -47.53
CA GLY A 119 -16.43 -8.88 -48.82
C GLY A 119 -17.32 -9.57 -49.82
N ILE A 120 -16.75 -9.83 -50.98
CA ILE A 120 -17.38 -10.47 -52.11
C ILE A 120 -16.58 -11.70 -52.48
N GLU A 121 -17.26 -12.81 -52.74
CA GLU A 121 -16.71 -14.02 -53.32
C GLU A 121 -17.25 -14.19 -54.72
N ASN A 122 -16.35 -14.37 -55.70
CA ASN A 122 -16.70 -14.67 -57.08
C ASN A 122 -16.38 -16.12 -57.36
N ASP A 123 -17.41 -16.95 -57.49
CA ASP A 123 -17.29 -18.40 -57.76
C ASP A 123 -17.29 -18.72 -59.28
N SER A 124 -17.37 -17.70 -60.12
CA SER A 124 -17.32 -17.87 -61.59
C SER A 124 -15.87 -18.02 -62.07
N ASP A 125 -15.69 -18.69 -63.22
CA ASP A 125 -14.39 -18.86 -63.89
C ASP A 125 -13.89 -17.59 -64.58
N HIS A 126 -14.60 -16.42 -64.47
CA HIS A 126 -14.24 -15.18 -65.14
C HIS A 126 -14.43 -13.96 -64.23
N PRO A 127 -13.69 -12.87 -64.48
CA PRO A 127 -13.85 -11.62 -63.70
C PRO A 127 -15.24 -11.02 -63.94
N ILE A 128 -15.87 -10.60 -62.84
CA ILE A 128 -17.14 -9.87 -62.82
C ILE A 128 -16.81 -8.41 -62.53
N SER A 129 -17.49 -7.48 -63.25
CA SER A 129 -17.38 -6.02 -63.04
C SER A 129 -18.71 -5.49 -62.60
N GLY A 130 -18.70 -4.59 -61.66
CA GLY A 130 -19.94 -3.95 -61.16
C GLY A 130 -19.73 -3.07 -59.92
N GLU A 131 -20.81 -2.57 -59.40
CA GLU A 131 -20.86 -1.75 -58.16
C GLU A 131 -21.69 -2.42 -57.07
N LEU A 132 -21.10 -2.49 -55.89
CA LEU A 132 -21.79 -2.96 -54.68
C LEU A 132 -21.83 -1.82 -53.63
N TRP A 133 -22.99 -1.50 -53.17
CA TRP A 133 -23.16 -0.50 -52.08
C TRP A 133 -23.72 -1.18 -50.85
N LEU A 134 -23.23 -0.75 -49.71
CA LEU A 134 -23.63 -1.24 -48.39
C LEU A 134 -24.23 -0.09 -47.60
N ASP A 135 -25.42 -0.30 -47.03
CA ASP A 135 -26.10 0.74 -46.29
C ASP A 135 -26.69 0.22 -44.95
N GLU A 136 -26.82 1.12 -44.01
CA GLU A 136 -27.49 0.93 -42.74
C GLU A 136 -27.05 -0.31 -41.91
N LEU A 137 -25.76 -0.58 -41.79
CA LEU A 137 -25.34 -1.60 -40.81
C LEU A 137 -25.74 -1.16 -39.41
N ARG A 138 -26.74 -1.83 -38.84
CA ARG A 138 -27.29 -1.50 -37.52
C ARG A 138 -27.66 -2.71 -36.70
N LEU A 139 -27.53 -2.56 -35.37
CA LEU A 139 -28.11 -3.48 -34.42
C LEU A 139 -29.51 -2.97 -34.01
N SER A 140 -30.50 -3.81 -34.09
CA SER A 140 -31.86 -3.51 -33.70
C SER A 140 -32.37 -4.51 -32.66
N GLY A 141 -33.46 -4.14 -31.96
CA GLY A 141 -34.04 -4.99 -30.94
C GLY A 141 -33.17 -5.01 -29.69
N VAL A 142 -32.71 -3.82 -29.24
CA VAL A 142 -31.87 -3.74 -28.01
C VAL A 142 -32.59 -4.44 -26.86
N LYS A 143 -31.95 -5.41 -26.30
CA LYS A 143 -32.48 -6.24 -25.22
C LYS A 143 -32.52 -5.42 -23.94
N LYS A 144 -33.70 -5.15 -23.43
CA LYS A 144 -33.94 -4.48 -22.16
C LYS A 144 -34.31 -5.53 -21.11
N GLU A 145 -33.31 -6.18 -20.55
CA GLU A 145 -33.53 -7.09 -19.43
C GLU A 145 -33.45 -6.29 -18.12
N THR A 146 -34.45 -6.46 -17.27
CA THR A 146 -34.48 -5.81 -15.96
C THR A 146 -33.68 -6.64 -14.97
N GLY A 147 -32.64 -6.05 -14.40
CA GLY A 147 -31.90 -6.66 -13.30
C GLY A 147 -32.41 -6.15 -11.95
N THR A 148 -32.47 -7.03 -10.99
CA THR A 148 -32.85 -6.68 -9.62
C THR A 148 -31.66 -6.84 -8.66
N ALA A 149 -31.60 -6.00 -7.64
CA ALA A 149 -30.68 -6.17 -6.53
C ALA A 149 -31.44 -6.04 -5.22
N VAL A 150 -31.20 -7.00 -4.33
CA VAL A 150 -31.81 -7.06 -3.01
C VAL A 150 -30.72 -7.16 -1.95
N ARG A 151 -30.85 -6.41 -0.88
CA ARG A 151 -30.00 -6.51 0.31
C ARG A 151 -30.85 -6.45 1.56
N LEU A 152 -30.72 -7.49 2.39
CA LEU A 152 -31.37 -7.60 3.69
C LEU A 152 -30.30 -7.73 4.76
N LYS A 153 -30.44 -6.97 5.85
CA LYS A 153 -29.55 -7.07 7.01
C LYS A 153 -30.39 -7.00 8.26
N SER A 154 -30.21 -7.96 9.15
CA SER A 154 -30.88 -8.02 10.45
C SER A 154 -29.88 -8.25 11.56
N LYS A 155 -30.09 -7.58 12.69
CA LYS A 155 -29.27 -7.71 13.88
C LYS A 155 -30.17 -8.06 15.08
N PHE A 156 -29.81 -9.12 15.79
CA PHE A 156 -30.51 -9.62 16.96
C PHE A 156 -29.56 -9.59 18.15
N ASN A 157 -29.99 -9.00 19.24
CA ASN A 157 -29.29 -9.01 20.52
C ASN A 157 -30.10 -9.81 21.53
N LEU A 158 -29.55 -10.92 22.03
CA LEU A 158 -30.09 -11.72 23.08
C LEU A 158 -29.43 -11.34 24.42
N SER A 159 -29.81 -10.18 24.96
CA SER A 159 -29.26 -9.65 26.20
C SER A 159 -27.74 -9.83 26.28
N ASP A 160 -27.24 -10.40 27.36
CA ASP A 160 -25.81 -10.57 27.64
C ASP A 160 -25.23 -11.87 27.06
N LEU A 161 -26.07 -12.72 26.42
CA LEU A 161 -25.64 -14.02 25.96
C LEU A 161 -25.11 -14.02 24.52
N SER A 162 -25.80 -13.34 23.59
CA SER A 162 -25.43 -13.45 22.19
C SER A 162 -25.83 -12.23 21.36
N GLU A 163 -25.01 -11.93 20.37
CA GLU A 163 -25.24 -10.92 19.34
C GLU A 163 -25.13 -11.58 17.98
N SER A 164 -26.24 -11.61 17.22
CA SER A 164 -26.33 -12.25 15.91
C SER A 164 -26.57 -11.23 14.81
N THR A 165 -25.93 -11.40 13.67
CA THR A 165 -26.19 -10.60 12.47
C THR A 165 -26.42 -11.56 11.30
N ILE A 166 -27.51 -11.35 10.57
CA ILE A 166 -27.83 -12.04 9.33
C ILE A 166 -27.80 -11.02 8.20
N SER A 167 -27.11 -11.33 7.14
CA SER A 167 -27.06 -10.51 5.93
C SER A 167 -27.27 -11.39 4.71
N TYR A 168 -28.19 -10.99 3.86
CA TYR A 168 -28.41 -11.60 2.55
C TYR A 168 -28.36 -10.53 1.48
N SER A 169 -27.66 -10.79 0.39
CA SER A 169 -27.68 -9.94 -0.79
C SER A 169 -27.70 -10.78 -2.06
N ARG A 170 -28.47 -10.33 -3.02
CA ARG A 170 -28.54 -10.87 -4.37
C ARG A 170 -28.46 -9.73 -5.36
N LYS A 171 -27.61 -9.87 -6.36
CA LYS A 171 -27.48 -8.99 -7.51
C LYS A 171 -27.64 -9.82 -8.76
N ASP A 172 -28.65 -9.56 -9.55
CA ASP A 172 -28.88 -10.26 -10.82
C ASP A 172 -27.84 -9.86 -11.88
N ALA A 173 -27.65 -10.73 -12.86
CA ALA A 173 -26.68 -10.58 -13.94
C ALA A 173 -26.83 -9.27 -14.74
N ASP A 174 -28.05 -8.79 -14.89
CA ASP A 174 -28.40 -7.60 -15.69
C ASP A 174 -28.52 -6.32 -14.85
N PHE A 175 -28.38 -6.44 -13.52
CA PHE A 175 -28.38 -5.26 -12.66
C PHE A 175 -27.11 -4.43 -12.84
N HIS A 176 -27.28 -3.15 -13.11
CA HIS A 176 -26.19 -2.21 -13.21
C HIS A 176 -26.56 -0.86 -12.54
N VAL A 177 -25.57 -0.16 -12.04
CA VAL A 177 -25.74 1.20 -11.49
C VAL A 177 -25.69 2.23 -12.61
N LEU A 178 -26.15 3.46 -12.35
CA LEU A 178 -26.25 4.55 -13.34
C LEU A 178 -24.94 4.84 -14.10
N GLN A 179 -23.79 4.49 -13.52
CA GLN A 179 -22.47 4.71 -14.12
C GLN A 179 -22.02 3.54 -15.02
N GLU A 180 -22.69 2.40 -14.94
CA GLU A 180 -22.38 1.21 -15.71
C GLU A 180 -23.37 1.11 -16.88
N ARG A 181 -22.88 0.74 -18.06
CA ARG A 181 -23.73 0.60 -19.27
C ARG A 181 -24.43 -0.76 -19.35
N ILE A 182 -23.81 -1.78 -18.77
CA ILE A 182 -24.28 -3.17 -18.82
C ILE A 182 -24.10 -3.82 -17.44
N GLY A 183 -24.85 -4.86 -17.13
CA GLY A 183 -24.68 -5.68 -15.95
C GLY A 183 -23.40 -6.52 -16.00
N THR A 184 -23.12 -7.20 -14.91
CA THR A 184 -21.89 -8.04 -14.77
C THR A 184 -21.98 -9.39 -15.47
N ASN A 185 -23.11 -9.73 -16.09
CA ASN A 185 -23.42 -11.03 -16.69
C ASN A 185 -23.31 -12.21 -15.69
N GLN A 186 -23.35 -11.93 -14.40
CA GLN A 186 -23.31 -12.92 -13.33
C GLN A 186 -24.32 -12.56 -12.25
N THR A 187 -25.12 -13.53 -11.85
CA THR A 187 -25.95 -13.42 -10.65
C THR A 187 -25.11 -13.79 -9.45
N VAL A 188 -24.97 -12.86 -8.51
CA VAL A 188 -24.18 -13.04 -7.28
C VAL A 188 -25.13 -13.09 -6.11
N GLU A 189 -25.06 -14.16 -5.34
CA GLU A 189 -25.79 -14.34 -4.09
C GLU A 189 -24.82 -14.49 -2.93
N ASN A 190 -25.02 -13.69 -1.89
CA ASN A 190 -24.22 -13.75 -0.67
C ASN A 190 -25.15 -13.93 0.53
N PHE A 191 -24.85 -14.90 1.37
CA PHE A 191 -25.46 -15.04 2.67
C PHE A 191 -24.40 -15.09 3.75
N THR A 192 -24.52 -14.24 4.75
CA THR A 192 -23.60 -14.19 5.88
C THR A 192 -24.40 -14.25 7.17
N PHE A 193 -24.00 -15.15 8.05
CA PHE A 193 -24.46 -15.26 9.43
C PHE A 193 -23.28 -15.11 10.36
N THR A 194 -23.34 -14.18 11.27
CA THR A 194 -22.33 -14.02 12.33
C THR A 194 -23.00 -14.03 13.68
N ASN A 195 -22.40 -14.72 14.63
CA ASN A 195 -22.86 -14.74 16.00
C ASN A 195 -21.68 -14.60 16.97
N ASN A 196 -21.85 -13.79 17.98
CA ASN A 196 -20.91 -13.62 19.08
C ASN A 196 -21.58 -14.09 20.38
N PHE A 197 -21.24 -15.28 20.84
CA PHE A 197 -21.70 -15.85 22.09
C PHE A 197 -20.77 -15.43 23.23
N LYS A 198 -21.34 -14.95 24.30
CA LYS A 198 -20.64 -14.61 25.57
C LYS A 198 -20.89 -15.74 26.59
N LEU A 199 -20.38 -16.95 26.30
CA LEU A 199 -20.61 -18.12 27.15
C LEU A 199 -20.07 -17.97 28.56
N GLY A 200 -19.21 -16.96 28.81
CA GLY A 200 -18.75 -16.61 30.14
C GLY A 200 -19.88 -16.22 31.11
N SER A 201 -21.00 -15.71 30.60
CA SER A 201 -22.18 -15.35 31.40
C SER A 201 -22.91 -16.54 31.99
N LEU A 202 -22.66 -17.76 31.48
CA LEU A 202 -23.24 -19.02 32.03
C LEU A 202 -22.49 -19.52 33.26
N PHE A 203 -21.30 -18.96 33.57
CA PHE A 203 -20.54 -19.32 34.76
C PHE A 203 -20.81 -18.33 35.89
N PRO A 204 -20.71 -18.77 37.16
CA PRO A 204 -20.83 -17.85 38.29
C PRO A 204 -19.85 -16.70 38.17
N SER A 205 -20.30 -15.48 38.40
CA SER A 205 -19.50 -14.24 38.30
C SER A 205 -18.25 -14.25 39.22
N SER A 206 -18.32 -14.99 40.32
CA SER A 206 -17.21 -15.17 41.26
C SER A 206 -16.00 -15.89 40.64
N LEU A 207 -16.21 -16.73 39.64
CA LEU A 207 -15.12 -17.40 38.93
C LEU A 207 -14.39 -16.49 37.95
N GLY A 208 -15.03 -15.40 37.53
CA GLY A 208 -14.46 -14.43 36.60
C GLY A 208 -14.03 -15.02 35.22
N ILE A 209 -14.73 -16.07 34.75
CA ILE A 209 -14.43 -16.72 33.49
C ILE A 209 -14.96 -15.89 32.33
N SER A 210 -14.11 -15.64 31.36
CA SER A 210 -14.46 -15.04 30.08
C SER A 210 -14.33 -16.10 28.99
N PHE A 211 -15.46 -16.37 28.30
CA PHE A 211 -15.47 -17.34 27.19
C PHE A 211 -16.31 -16.82 26.02
N PRO A 212 -15.81 -15.85 25.25
CA PRO A 212 -16.42 -15.46 23.99
C PRO A 212 -16.20 -16.55 22.94
N VAL A 213 -17.27 -16.86 22.21
CA VAL A 213 -17.24 -17.76 21.04
C VAL A 213 -17.87 -17.02 19.87
N ASN A 214 -17.08 -16.79 18.84
CA ASN A 214 -17.54 -16.17 17.60
C ASN A 214 -17.74 -17.26 16.54
N MET A 215 -18.89 -17.23 15.90
CA MET A 215 -19.23 -18.10 14.79
C MET A 215 -19.57 -17.24 13.59
N SER A 216 -18.99 -17.56 12.44
CA SER A 216 -19.36 -16.97 11.17
C SER A 216 -19.62 -18.06 10.14
N TYR A 217 -20.69 -17.90 9.39
CA TYR A 217 -21.02 -18.71 8.24
C TYR A 217 -21.22 -17.77 7.06
N ASN A 218 -20.52 -18.01 5.98
CA ASN A 218 -20.63 -17.25 4.74
C ASN A 218 -20.77 -18.18 3.57
N THR A 219 -21.72 -17.88 2.69
CA THR A 219 -21.82 -18.57 1.41
C THR A 219 -21.99 -17.57 0.29
N VAL A 220 -21.25 -17.81 -0.79
CA VAL A 220 -21.25 -17.01 -2.01
C VAL A 220 -21.52 -17.94 -3.17
N SER A 221 -22.48 -17.58 -4.00
CA SER A 221 -22.79 -18.29 -5.24
C SER A 221 -22.74 -17.30 -6.40
N ASN A 222 -21.92 -17.60 -7.40
CA ASN A 222 -21.81 -16.84 -8.64
C ASN A 222 -22.32 -17.71 -9.78
N SER A 223 -23.47 -17.38 -10.31
CA SER A 223 -24.09 -18.08 -11.44
C SER A 223 -23.94 -17.24 -12.70
N PRO A 224 -23.15 -17.66 -13.70
CA PRO A 224 -22.98 -16.92 -14.93
C PRO A 224 -24.22 -17.01 -15.80
N LYS A 225 -24.53 -15.90 -16.49
CA LYS A 225 -25.63 -15.80 -17.48
C LYS A 225 -25.32 -16.60 -18.75
N TYR A 226 -24.05 -16.72 -19.07
CA TYR A 226 -23.54 -17.45 -20.23
C TYR A 226 -22.56 -18.53 -19.79
N PHE A 227 -22.43 -19.59 -20.56
CA PHE A 227 -21.36 -20.56 -20.35
C PHE A 227 -20.00 -19.90 -20.47
N PRO A 228 -19.04 -20.22 -19.59
CA PRO A 228 -17.72 -19.56 -19.58
C PRO A 228 -17.03 -19.65 -20.94
N GLY A 229 -16.58 -18.49 -21.44
CA GLY A 229 -15.90 -18.38 -22.72
C GLY A 229 -16.81 -18.43 -23.95
N THR A 230 -18.12 -18.54 -23.78
CA THR A 230 -19.09 -18.61 -24.89
C THR A 230 -20.12 -17.49 -24.77
N ASP A 231 -20.94 -17.33 -25.82
CA ASP A 231 -22.13 -16.49 -25.85
C ASP A 231 -23.44 -17.28 -25.68
N ILE A 232 -23.33 -18.59 -25.34
CA ILE A 232 -24.47 -19.48 -25.11
C ILE A 232 -25.05 -19.20 -23.73
N ARG A 233 -26.34 -18.91 -23.66
CA ARG A 233 -27.05 -18.67 -22.40
C ARG A 233 -27.25 -19.94 -21.61
N THR A 234 -27.21 -19.83 -20.31
CA THR A 234 -27.49 -20.93 -19.37
C THR A 234 -28.99 -21.25 -19.20
N ASN A 235 -29.88 -20.57 -19.96
CA ASN A 235 -31.34 -20.81 -20.04
C ASN A 235 -32.02 -21.03 -18.68
N GLY A 236 -31.81 -20.16 -17.72
CA GLY A 236 -32.55 -20.08 -16.47
C GLY A 236 -31.94 -20.83 -15.29
N ALA A 237 -31.32 -22.00 -15.46
CA ALA A 237 -30.58 -22.68 -14.43
C ALA A 237 -29.20 -23.07 -14.95
N ALA A 238 -28.17 -22.32 -14.53
CA ALA A 238 -26.80 -22.70 -14.85
C ALA A 238 -26.50 -24.11 -14.26
N PRO A 239 -25.87 -25.00 -15.01
CA PRO A 239 -25.44 -26.29 -14.46
C PRO A 239 -24.44 -26.09 -13.32
N ASP A 240 -24.44 -26.99 -12.34
CA ASP A 240 -23.51 -26.94 -11.20
C ASP A 240 -22.02 -26.87 -11.62
N SER A 241 -21.72 -27.37 -12.84
CA SER A 241 -20.38 -27.34 -13.40
C SER A 241 -19.91 -25.95 -13.78
N VAL A 242 -20.78 -24.95 -13.93
CA VAL A 242 -20.39 -23.56 -14.27
C VAL A 242 -20.66 -22.57 -13.15
N ILE A 243 -21.37 -23.00 -12.10
CA ILE A 243 -21.61 -22.18 -10.91
C ILE A 243 -20.37 -22.23 -10.03
N VAL A 244 -19.85 -21.05 -9.69
CA VAL A 244 -18.82 -20.93 -8.68
C VAL A 244 -19.49 -20.73 -7.33
N GLN A 245 -19.41 -21.75 -6.49
CA GLN A 245 -19.97 -21.72 -5.14
C GLN A 245 -18.86 -21.83 -4.10
N SER A 246 -18.94 -21.04 -3.05
CA SER A 246 -18.05 -21.13 -1.90
C SER A 246 -18.86 -20.98 -0.63
N SER A 247 -18.65 -21.89 0.30
CA SER A 247 -19.19 -21.79 1.65
C SER A 247 -18.07 -21.90 2.68
N ALA A 248 -18.14 -21.11 3.73
CA ALA A 248 -17.16 -21.12 4.80
C ALA A 248 -17.84 -21.00 6.16
N ILE A 249 -17.47 -21.87 7.07
CA ILE A 249 -17.82 -21.76 8.49
C ILE A 249 -16.54 -21.53 9.28
N ASN A 250 -16.57 -20.59 10.21
CA ASN A 250 -15.46 -20.32 11.11
C ASN A 250 -15.99 -20.17 12.52
N VAL A 251 -15.42 -20.92 13.46
CA VAL A 251 -15.76 -20.89 14.87
C VAL A 251 -14.51 -20.64 15.67
N THR A 252 -14.45 -19.52 16.38
CA THR A 252 -13.33 -19.16 17.25
C THR A 252 -13.80 -19.01 18.68
N GLY A 253 -13.03 -19.51 19.62
CA GLY A 253 -13.32 -19.36 21.04
C GLY A 253 -12.05 -19.17 21.85
N LYS A 254 -12.14 -18.41 22.93
CA LYS A 254 -11.06 -18.24 23.89
C LYS A 254 -11.59 -18.25 25.30
N ILE A 255 -11.10 -19.18 26.11
CA ILE A 255 -11.38 -19.21 27.54
C ILE A 255 -10.22 -18.60 28.32
N SER A 256 -10.54 -17.72 29.24
CA SER A 256 -9.57 -17.09 30.14
C SER A 256 -10.23 -16.65 31.44
N LYS A 257 -9.45 -16.53 32.49
CA LYS A 257 -9.90 -16.03 33.78
C LYS A 257 -9.50 -14.56 33.97
N ARG A 258 -10.47 -13.70 34.28
CA ARG A 258 -10.26 -12.25 34.46
C ARG A 258 -10.00 -11.84 35.87
N VAL A 259 -10.69 -12.50 36.82
CA VAL A 259 -10.57 -12.24 38.27
C VAL A 259 -9.41 -13.08 38.79
N LYS A 260 -8.45 -12.43 39.44
CA LYS A 260 -7.32 -13.12 40.08
C LYS A 260 -7.73 -13.67 41.43
N SER A 261 -7.28 -14.91 41.68
CA SER A 261 -7.52 -15.62 42.92
C SER A 261 -6.62 -15.11 44.02
N GLU A 262 -7.09 -15.24 45.26
CA GLU A 262 -6.29 -14.92 46.48
C GLU A 262 -5.21 -16.01 46.72
N ASN A 263 -5.52 -17.28 46.38
CA ASN A 263 -4.59 -18.37 46.55
C ASN A 263 -3.37 -18.18 45.61
N PRO A 264 -2.14 -18.10 46.13
CA PRO A 264 -0.94 -17.85 45.35
C PRO A 264 -0.71 -18.89 44.25
N PHE A 265 -0.98 -20.19 44.52
CA PHE A 265 -0.83 -21.23 43.54
C PHE A 265 -1.73 -21.02 42.32
N ILE A 266 -3.00 -20.74 42.53
CA ILE A 266 -3.98 -20.46 41.46
C ILE A 266 -3.63 -19.15 40.76
N LYS A 267 -3.24 -18.11 41.52
CA LYS A 267 -2.86 -16.79 41.00
C LYS A 267 -1.70 -16.85 40.01
N TYR A 268 -0.68 -17.69 40.31
CA TYR A 268 0.50 -17.78 39.44
C TYR A 268 0.45 -18.91 38.41
N SER A 269 -0.56 -19.82 38.47
CA SER A 269 -0.76 -20.89 37.51
C SER A 269 -2.02 -20.65 36.65
N ILE A 270 -3.19 -21.00 37.11
CA ILE A 270 -4.45 -21.03 36.37
C ILE A 270 -4.92 -19.63 35.92
N ASP A 271 -4.75 -18.61 36.79
CA ASP A 271 -5.18 -17.24 36.47
C ASP A 271 -4.39 -16.59 35.33
N ASN A 272 -3.27 -17.20 34.92
CA ASN A 272 -2.44 -16.73 33.81
C ASN A 272 -2.53 -17.64 32.58
N LEU A 273 -3.33 -18.70 32.63
CA LEU A 273 -3.61 -19.58 31.53
C LEU A 273 -4.80 -19.07 30.69
N SER A 274 -4.69 -19.19 29.39
CA SER A 274 -5.81 -19.07 28.49
C SER A 274 -5.71 -20.15 27.41
N ALA A 275 -6.83 -20.70 27.00
CA ALA A 275 -6.91 -21.66 25.91
C ALA A 275 -7.81 -21.10 24.81
N GLY A 276 -7.39 -21.28 23.58
CA GLY A 276 -8.15 -20.83 22.41
C GLY A 276 -8.27 -21.93 21.37
N PHE A 277 -9.30 -21.83 20.55
CA PHE A 277 -9.47 -22.69 19.38
C PHE A 277 -10.02 -21.88 18.21
N ASN A 278 -9.65 -22.31 17.03
CA ASN A 278 -10.20 -21.84 15.77
C ASN A 278 -10.46 -23.07 14.88
N ILE A 279 -11.71 -23.25 14.50
CA ILE A 279 -12.16 -24.32 13.61
C ILE A 279 -12.73 -23.64 12.38
N SER A 280 -12.16 -23.93 11.23
CA SER A 280 -12.61 -23.38 9.94
C SER A 280 -12.80 -24.51 8.95
N SER A 281 -13.96 -24.53 8.30
CA SER A 281 -14.22 -25.42 7.18
C SER A 281 -14.68 -24.58 6.00
N GLN A 282 -14.08 -24.80 4.85
CA GLN A 282 -14.42 -24.12 3.61
C GLN A 282 -14.62 -25.17 2.52
N ASN A 283 -15.73 -25.06 1.83
CA ASN A 283 -16.01 -25.83 0.63
C ASN A 283 -16.11 -24.86 -0.55
N ARG A 284 -15.52 -25.22 -1.68
CA ARG A 284 -15.62 -24.49 -2.94
C ARG A 284 -15.80 -25.44 -4.10
N SER A 285 -16.66 -25.08 -5.03
CA SER A 285 -16.81 -25.74 -6.33
C SER A 285 -16.76 -24.71 -7.46
N ASP A 286 -16.21 -25.11 -8.59
CA ASP A 286 -16.16 -24.32 -9.81
C ASP A 286 -16.14 -25.20 -11.07
N ALA A 287 -15.89 -24.62 -12.23
CA ALA A 287 -15.88 -25.34 -13.51
C ALA A 287 -14.80 -26.44 -13.59
N ILE A 288 -13.69 -26.27 -12.91
CA ILE A 288 -12.55 -27.21 -12.94
C ILE A 288 -12.61 -28.17 -11.77
N MET A 289 -12.93 -27.67 -10.59
CA MET A 289 -12.98 -28.46 -9.36
C MET A 289 -14.42 -28.77 -8.99
N LYS A 290 -14.74 -30.08 -8.82
CA LYS A 290 -16.02 -30.52 -8.31
C LYS A 290 -16.18 -30.16 -6.84
N SER A 291 -15.13 -30.34 -6.04
CA SER A 291 -15.01 -29.79 -4.69
C SER A 291 -13.57 -29.48 -4.31
N VAL A 292 -13.40 -28.45 -3.52
CA VAL A 292 -12.18 -28.14 -2.77
C VAL A 292 -12.60 -27.95 -1.33
N ASP A 293 -12.34 -28.94 -0.50
CA ASP A 293 -12.68 -28.96 0.91
C ASP A 293 -11.46 -28.66 1.75
N VAL A 294 -11.49 -27.56 2.49
CA VAL A 294 -10.40 -27.13 3.35
C VAL A 294 -10.87 -27.13 4.81
N SER A 295 -10.31 -28.01 5.62
CA SER A 295 -10.57 -28.09 7.05
C SER A 295 -9.33 -27.66 7.84
N LYS A 296 -9.48 -26.62 8.65
CA LYS A 296 -8.40 -26.11 9.50
C LYS A 296 -8.84 -26.10 10.96
N ILE A 297 -8.04 -26.71 11.80
CA ILE A 297 -8.23 -26.72 13.25
C ILE A 297 -6.95 -26.15 13.87
N SER A 298 -7.10 -25.13 14.67
CA SER A 298 -5.99 -24.53 15.42
C SER A 298 -6.39 -24.41 16.87
N THR A 299 -5.58 -24.98 17.74
CA THR A 299 -5.75 -24.88 19.20
C THR A 299 -4.50 -24.29 19.81
N ASN A 300 -4.67 -23.43 20.78
CA ASN A 300 -3.54 -22.85 21.52
C ASN A 300 -3.82 -22.81 23.01
N VAL A 301 -2.75 -23.01 23.77
CA VAL A 301 -2.71 -22.79 25.21
C VAL A 301 -1.60 -21.77 25.49
N ASP A 302 -2.01 -20.65 26.08
CA ASP A 302 -1.10 -19.56 26.39
C ASP A 302 -1.01 -19.40 27.91
N TYR A 303 0.21 -19.30 28.40
CA TYR A 303 0.54 -18.90 29.76
C TYR A 303 1.23 -17.54 29.73
N ASN A 304 0.69 -16.55 30.46
CA ASN A 304 1.25 -15.21 30.48
C ASN A 304 1.32 -14.68 31.93
N LEU A 305 2.47 -14.76 32.52
CA LEU A 305 2.76 -14.30 33.87
C LEU A 305 3.27 -12.86 33.82
N ARG A 306 2.59 -11.98 34.57
CA ARG A 306 3.05 -10.61 34.82
C ARG A 306 3.53 -10.50 36.27
N PHE A 307 4.74 -10.03 36.43
CA PHE A 307 5.32 -9.75 37.73
C PHE A 307 4.89 -8.34 38.21
N PRO A 308 4.83 -8.13 39.55
CA PRO A 308 4.56 -6.81 40.09
C PRO A 308 5.56 -5.77 39.66
N SER A 309 5.14 -4.55 39.41
CA SER A 309 5.99 -3.43 38.98
C SER A 309 6.79 -2.77 40.11
N ASP A 310 6.53 -3.19 41.36
CA ASP A 310 7.21 -2.73 42.58
C ASP A 310 8.39 -3.61 43.02
N ASN A 311 8.71 -4.64 42.24
CA ASN A 311 9.86 -5.53 42.45
C ASN A 311 11.18 -4.86 42.01
N TYR A 312 11.57 -3.79 42.68
CA TYR A 312 12.80 -3.07 42.38
C TYR A 312 13.57 -2.68 43.63
N ILE A 313 14.86 -2.38 43.48
CA ILE A 313 15.73 -1.75 44.46
C ILE A 313 16.36 -0.48 43.87
N GLU A 314 16.62 0.51 44.68
CA GLU A 314 17.36 1.72 44.32
C GLU A 314 18.86 1.47 44.49
N ALA A 315 19.45 0.82 43.47
CA ALA A 315 20.82 0.31 43.53
C ALA A 315 21.90 1.41 43.61
N PHE A 316 21.57 2.63 43.17
CA PHE A 316 22.53 3.75 43.02
C PHE A 316 22.30 4.86 44.05
N LYS A 317 21.67 4.63 45.18
CA LYS A 317 21.45 5.64 46.23
C LYS A 317 22.73 6.34 46.69
N TRP A 318 23.86 5.62 46.68
CA TRP A 318 25.17 6.16 47.01
C TRP A 318 25.62 7.27 46.04
N ALA A 319 25.11 7.31 44.81
CA ALA A 319 25.46 8.27 43.77
C ALA A 319 24.88 9.66 43.98
N GLU A 320 23.96 9.89 44.91
CA GLU A 320 23.31 11.17 45.18
C GLU A 320 24.30 12.33 45.32
N ARG A 321 25.53 12.04 45.76
CA ARG A 321 26.60 13.02 45.98
C ARG A 321 27.39 13.39 44.71
N VAL A 322 27.10 12.73 43.58
CA VAL A 322 27.83 12.96 42.33
C VAL A 322 27.27 14.23 41.69
N PRO A 323 28.12 15.27 41.42
CA PRO A 323 27.64 16.47 40.77
C PRO A 323 27.00 16.19 39.39
N LEU A 324 25.96 16.93 39.04
CA LEU A 324 25.25 16.92 37.75
C LEU A 324 24.39 15.70 37.45
N ILE A 325 24.75 14.50 37.87
CA ILE A 325 24.06 13.25 37.55
C ILE A 325 23.53 12.52 38.78
N GLY A 326 23.95 12.89 39.99
CA GLY A 326 23.72 12.14 41.20
C GLY A 326 22.25 11.99 41.55
N GLU A 327 21.47 13.05 41.45
CA GLU A 327 20.04 13.02 41.76
C GLU A 327 19.28 12.02 40.87
N GLN A 328 19.41 12.12 39.56
CA GLN A 328 18.73 11.21 38.62
C GLN A 328 19.28 9.78 38.67
N LEU A 329 20.59 9.63 38.90
CA LEU A 329 21.21 8.30 39.02
C LEU A 329 20.76 7.61 40.31
N SER A 330 20.64 8.33 41.41
CA SER A 330 20.20 7.75 42.69
C SER A 330 18.76 7.26 42.70
N GLU A 331 17.90 7.89 41.88
CA GLU A 331 16.49 7.51 41.66
C GLU A 331 16.33 6.33 40.71
N THR A 332 17.39 5.89 40.01
CA THR A 332 17.33 4.79 39.03
C THR A 332 17.00 3.48 39.71
N LYS A 333 15.90 2.86 39.30
CA LYS A 333 15.38 1.61 39.85
C LYS A 333 15.99 0.42 39.08
N PHE A 334 16.48 -0.55 39.83
CA PHE A 334 16.90 -1.85 39.30
C PHE A 334 15.83 -2.89 39.62
N PHE A 335 15.22 -3.46 38.59
CA PHE A 335 14.18 -4.47 38.71
C PHE A 335 14.81 -5.85 38.72
N TYR A 336 14.58 -6.63 39.77
CA TYR A 336 15.18 -7.97 39.93
C TYR A 336 14.32 -9.11 39.36
N THR A 337 13.09 -8.79 38.84
CA THR A 337 12.24 -9.75 38.16
C THR A 337 11.89 -9.28 36.75
N PRO A 338 11.68 -10.19 35.77
CA PRO A 338 11.13 -9.81 34.49
C PRO A 338 9.78 -9.11 34.64
N SER A 339 9.41 -8.28 33.69
CA SER A 339 8.07 -7.65 33.66
C SER A 339 7.01 -8.66 33.25
N THR A 340 7.32 -9.50 32.25
CA THR A 340 6.42 -10.57 31.79
C THR A 340 7.21 -11.81 31.34
N PHE A 341 6.63 -12.96 31.59
CA PHE A 341 7.04 -14.25 31.02
C PHE A 341 5.84 -14.86 30.31
N GLY A 342 6.00 -15.22 29.04
CA GLY A 342 4.99 -15.85 28.22
C GLY A 342 5.46 -17.17 27.65
N SER A 343 4.57 -18.16 27.64
CA SER A 343 4.76 -19.43 26.95
C SER A 343 3.48 -19.77 26.21
N SER A 344 3.58 -20.19 24.96
CA SER A 344 2.43 -20.57 24.13
C SER A 344 2.73 -21.87 23.39
N ILE A 345 1.78 -22.78 23.40
CA ILE A 345 1.79 -24.00 22.59
C ILE A 345 0.60 -23.93 21.67
N LYS A 346 0.83 -24.08 20.36
CA LYS A 346 -0.20 -24.05 19.36
C LYS A 346 -0.07 -25.25 18.42
N VAL A 347 -1.18 -25.94 18.20
CA VAL A 347 -1.27 -27.05 17.24
C VAL A 347 -2.17 -26.58 16.08
N ASN A 348 -1.69 -26.76 14.87
CA ASN A 348 -2.40 -26.43 13.64
C ASN A 348 -2.55 -27.69 12.79
N ARG A 349 -3.78 -28.08 12.48
CA ARG A 349 -4.11 -29.15 11.55
C ARG A 349 -4.77 -28.54 10.32
N ASN A 350 -4.23 -28.81 9.15
CA ASN A 350 -4.85 -28.46 7.87
C ASN A 350 -5.07 -29.75 7.08
N LEU A 351 -6.27 -29.88 6.51
CA LEU A 351 -6.60 -30.92 5.56
C LEU A 351 -7.24 -30.23 4.36
N THR A 352 -6.70 -30.45 3.19
CA THR A 352 -7.25 -29.96 1.93
C THR A 352 -7.49 -31.14 1.01
N GLU A 353 -8.73 -31.32 0.63
CA GLU A 353 -9.18 -32.38 -0.31
C GLU A 353 -9.65 -31.67 -1.58
N LYS A 354 -9.06 -32.02 -2.72
CA LYS A 354 -9.40 -31.46 -4.04
C LYS A 354 -9.87 -32.56 -4.95
N PHE A 355 -11.08 -32.43 -5.46
CA PHE A 355 -11.64 -33.36 -6.43
C PHE A 355 -11.77 -32.63 -7.78
N SER A 356 -10.96 -33.04 -8.76
CA SER A 356 -10.97 -32.48 -10.10
C SER A 356 -12.09 -33.10 -10.95
N ARG A 357 -12.83 -32.27 -11.70
CA ARG A 357 -13.83 -32.72 -12.68
C ARG A 357 -13.18 -33.36 -13.91
N GLN A 358 -12.00 -32.89 -14.29
CA GLN A 358 -11.30 -33.29 -15.51
C GLN A 358 -10.60 -34.66 -15.35
N THR A 359 -9.85 -34.81 -14.25
CA THR A 359 -9.10 -36.07 -14.01
C THR A 359 -9.93 -37.11 -13.23
N ASN A 360 -11.00 -36.67 -12.57
CA ASN A 360 -11.82 -37.48 -11.66
C ASN A 360 -11.00 -38.07 -10.48
N GLU A 361 -9.93 -37.33 -10.08
CA GLU A 361 -9.05 -37.79 -9.01
C GLU A 361 -9.22 -36.91 -7.77
N LEU A 362 -9.07 -37.53 -6.62
CA LEU A 362 -9.03 -36.90 -5.31
C LEU A 362 -7.58 -36.70 -4.87
N VAL A 363 -7.16 -35.47 -4.66
CA VAL A 363 -5.87 -35.12 -4.12
C VAL A 363 -6.05 -34.63 -2.68
N GLU A 364 -5.37 -35.28 -1.74
CA GLU A 364 -5.37 -34.92 -0.32
C GLU A 364 -4.03 -34.28 0.05
N ASP A 365 -4.08 -33.13 0.69
CA ASP A 365 -2.94 -32.45 1.28
C ASP A 365 -3.20 -32.28 2.79
N PHE A 366 -2.38 -32.94 3.60
CA PHE A 366 -2.50 -32.96 5.06
C PHE A 366 -1.25 -32.38 5.70
N SER A 367 -1.43 -31.44 6.63
CA SER A 367 -0.36 -30.92 7.46
C SER A 367 -0.77 -30.81 8.92
N LEU A 368 0.12 -31.18 9.79
CA LEU A 368 -0.03 -31.07 11.24
C LEU A 368 1.22 -30.43 11.83
N GLY A 369 1.08 -29.21 12.34
CA GLY A 369 2.20 -28.43 12.88
C GLY A 369 2.07 -28.15 14.37
N LEU A 370 3.20 -28.17 15.07
CA LEU A 370 3.33 -27.74 16.47
C LEU A 370 4.17 -26.47 16.53
N GLU A 371 3.60 -25.41 17.06
CA GLU A 371 4.30 -24.16 17.34
C GLU A 371 4.45 -23.97 18.86
N ARG A 372 5.67 -23.71 19.32
CA ARG A 372 6.01 -23.44 20.71
C ARG A 372 6.69 -22.08 20.78
N ARG A 373 6.13 -21.18 21.54
CA ARG A 373 6.65 -19.81 21.68
C ARG A 373 6.99 -19.54 23.14
N PHE A 374 8.11 -18.89 23.34
CA PHE A 374 8.57 -18.39 24.63
C PHE A 374 8.91 -16.91 24.50
N THR A 375 8.45 -16.09 25.44
CA THR A 375 8.72 -14.65 25.45
C THR A 375 9.11 -14.22 26.85
N VAL A 376 10.13 -13.36 26.94
CA VAL A 376 10.56 -12.72 28.18
C VAL A 376 10.70 -11.23 27.92
N ASN A 377 9.97 -10.42 28.66
CA ASN A 377 10.17 -8.98 28.66
C ASN A 377 10.75 -8.58 30.01
N TYR A 378 11.87 -7.92 29.99
CA TYR A 378 12.59 -7.54 31.19
C TYR A 378 13.02 -6.09 31.13
N LYS A 379 12.51 -5.31 32.05
CA LYS A 379 12.92 -3.95 32.32
C LYS A 379 14.03 -4.00 33.40
N VAL A 380 15.29 -4.01 32.95
CA VAL A 380 16.42 -4.12 33.89
C VAL A 380 16.55 -2.87 34.76
N PHE A 381 16.50 -1.70 34.13
CA PHE A 381 16.44 -0.37 34.76
C PHE A 381 15.24 0.40 34.23
N ASP A 382 14.92 1.55 34.81
CA ASP A 382 13.79 2.38 34.37
C ASP A 382 13.77 2.69 32.87
N ASN A 383 14.94 2.90 32.28
CA ASN A 383 15.11 3.25 30.86
C ASN A 383 15.80 2.14 30.05
N THR A 384 15.64 0.89 30.49
CA THR A 384 16.20 -0.28 29.83
C THR A 384 15.10 -1.29 29.55
N GLN A 385 15.02 -1.79 28.34
CA GLN A 385 14.08 -2.83 27.98
C GLN A 385 14.80 -3.94 27.21
N LEU A 386 14.61 -5.17 27.67
CA LEU A 386 15.08 -6.40 27.04
C LEU A 386 13.86 -7.25 26.70
N ASN A 387 13.66 -7.52 25.43
CA ASN A 387 12.60 -8.42 24.96
C ASN A 387 13.26 -9.57 24.21
N TYR A 388 13.03 -10.76 24.67
CA TYR A 388 13.48 -11.98 24.00
C TYR A 388 12.27 -12.81 23.60
N SER A 389 12.26 -13.30 22.37
CA SER A 389 11.28 -14.26 21.92
C SER A 389 11.93 -15.41 21.15
N LYS A 390 11.40 -16.61 21.36
CA LYS A 390 11.79 -17.82 20.65
C LYS A 390 10.54 -18.53 20.17
N ASN A 391 10.46 -18.78 18.88
CA ASN A 391 9.38 -19.52 18.23
C ASN A 391 9.95 -20.75 17.53
N ILE A 392 9.42 -21.91 17.87
CA ILE A 392 9.86 -23.21 17.36
C ILE A 392 8.68 -23.83 16.64
N ARG A 393 8.84 -24.14 15.36
CA ARG A 393 7.85 -24.88 14.58
C ARG A 393 8.38 -26.26 14.23
N SER A 394 7.53 -27.23 14.45
CA SER A 394 7.81 -28.63 14.13
C SER A 394 6.69 -29.18 13.26
N ASP A 395 7.05 -30.03 12.31
CA ASP A 395 6.10 -30.83 11.55
C ASP A 395 5.81 -32.16 12.25
N MET A 396 4.53 -32.46 12.35
CA MET A 396 4.04 -33.70 12.97
C MET A 396 3.17 -34.51 11.99
N SER A 397 3.21 -34.17 10.69
CA SER A 397 2.32 -34.75 9.68
C SER A 397 2.45 -36.28 9.57
N GLU A 398 3.64 -36.81 9.84
CA GLU A 398 3.90 -38.25 9.88
C GLU A 398 3.15 -38.98 11.00
N TYR A 399 2.77 -38.28 12.07
CA TYR A 399 2.20 -38.89 13.28
C TYR A 399 0.67 -38.76 13.35
N ARG A 400 0.01 -38.31 12.31
CA ARG A 400 -1.46 -38.09 12.16
C ARG A 400 -2.29 -38.35 13.43
N GLU A 401 -2.50 -39.62 13.82
CA GLU A 401 -3.36 -40.02 14.94
C GLU A 401 -2.58 -40.36 16.23
N GLU A 402 -1.27 -40.63 16.16
CA GLU A 402 -0.47 -41.02 17.29
C GLU A 402 0.07 -39.87 18.17
N VAL A 403 -0.11 -38.61 17.74
CA VAL A 403 0.43 -37.43 18.44
C VAL A 403 -0.07 -37.36 19.88
N LEU A 404 -1.36 -37.60 20.09
CA LEU A 404 -1.98 -37.53 21.43
C LEU A 404 -1.55 -38.68 22.35
N ASN A 405 -1.24 -39.85 21.77
CA ASN A 405 -0.92 -41.04 22.54
C ASN A 405 0.54 -41.12 22.98
N LYS A 406 1.47 -40.49 22.25
CA LYS A 406 2.92 -40.61 22.48
C LYS A 406 3.62 -39.29 22.79
N LEU A 407 2.91 -38.15 22.88
CA LEU A 407 3.47 -36.79 23.14
C LEU A 407 4.68 -36.45 22.23
N LYS A 408 4.61 -36.83 20.96
CA LYS A 408 5.68 -36.56 20.01
C LYS A 408 5.72 -35.09 19.61
N VAL A 409 6.90 -34.54 19.42
CA VAL A 409 7.15 -33.10 19.13
C VAL A 409 7.43 -32.86 17.67
N GLY A 410 7.56 -33.91 16.85
CA GLY A 410 7.80 -33.81 15.41
C GLY A 410 9.22 -33.39 15.03
N SER A 411 9.46 -33.28 13.74
CA SER A 411 10.71 -32.80 13.17
C SER A 411 10.75 -31.28 13.15
N LEU A 412 11.88 -30.68 13.56
CA LEU A 412 12.07 -29.22 13.55
C LEU A 412 12.11 -28.69 12.11
N THR A 413 11.22 -27.77 11.76
CA THR A 413 11.17 -27.14 10.44
C THR A 413 11.58 -25.67 10.44
N ASN A 414 11.26 -24.96 11.52
CA ASN A 414 11.60 -23.55 11.63
C ASN A 414 11.89 -23.16 13.07
N LEU A 415 12.96 -22.40 13.28
CA LEU A 415 13.31 -21.76 14.53
C LEU A 415 13.49 -20.27 14.30
N ASN A 416 12.76 -19.46 15.02
CA ASN A 416 12.85 -18.01 14.99
C ASN A 416 13.20 -17.48 16.38
N GLU A 417 14.30 -16.75 16.50
CA GLU A 417 14.71 -16.12 17.76
C GLU A 417 14.89 -14.61 17.53
N SER A 418 14.37 -13.80 18.42
CA SER A 418 14.58 -12.36 18.39
C SER A 418 14.99 -11.84 19.75
N LEU A 419 15.95 -10.94 19.76
CA LEU A 419 16.39 -10.19 20.92
C LEU A 419 16.33 -8.70 20.61
N ASN A 420 15.53 -7.98 21.38
CA ASN A 420 15.44 -6.52 21.29
C ASN A 420 15.89 -5.95 22.64
N TYR A 421 16.93 -5.16 22.59
CA TYR A 421 17.45 -4.46 23.75
C TYR A 421 17.48 -2.96 23.48
N SER A 422 16.98 -2.17 24.40
CA SER A 422 17.09 -0.72 24.36
C SER A 422 17.54 -0.20 25.71
N PHE A 423 18.40 0.81 25.68
CA PHE A 423 18.92 1.49 26.84
C PHE A 423 19.00 2.99 26.55
N GLY A 424 18.16 3.77 27.23
CA GLY A 424 18.07 5.23 27.08
C GLY A 424 18.16 5.93 28.43
N PRO A 425 19.35 6.00 29.06
CA PRO A 425 19.50 6.65 30.35
C PRO A 425 19.17 8.14 30.28
N GLN A 426 18.47 8.64 31.29
CA GLN A 426 18.10 10.04 31.43
C GLN A 426 18.80 10.67 32.63
N TRP A 427 20.09 10.38 32.79
CA TRP A 427 20.90 10.87 33.90
C TRP A 427 21.25 12.36 33.81
N VAL A 428 21.22 12.88 32.59
CA VAL A 428 21.46 14.30 32.29
C VAL A 428 20.34 14.80 31.43
N SER A 429 19.71 15.89 31.78
CA SER A 429 18.56 16.44 31.05
C SER A 429 18.90 16.82 29.61
N TRP A 430 20.05 17.47 29.40
CA TRP A 430 20.49 17.97 28.10
C TRP A 430 21.17 16.92 27.18
N PHE A 431 21.54 15.74 27.72
CA PHE A 431 22.22 14.67 26.98
C PHE A 431 21.45 13.37 27.10
N LYS A 432 20.74 13.00 26.07
CA LYS A 432 19.84 11.86 26.05
C LYS A 432 20.31 10.81 25.05
N PRO A 433 21.28 9.94 25.44
CA PRO A 433 21.68 8.80 24.61
C PRO A 433 20.61 7.72 24.62
N ASN A 434 20.41 7.08 23.47
CA ASN A 434 19.58 5.88 23.36
C ASN A 434 20.30 4.86 22.49
N PHE A 435 20.66 3.76 23.10
CA PHE A 435 21.25 2.60 22.44
C PHE A 435 20.16 1.58 22.17
N SER A 436 20.09 1.05 20.95
CA SER A 436 19.20 -0.06 20.60
C SER A 436 19.98 -1.16 19.88
N TYR A 437 19.70 -2.40 20.24
CA TYR A 437 20.24 -3.59 19.65
C TYR A 437 19.11 -4.56 19.37
N ASN A 438 18.88 -4.86 18.10
CA ASN A 438 17.81 -5.74 17.66
C ASN A 438 18.39 -6.84 16.79
N THR A 439 18.08 -8.10 17.12
CA THR A 439 18.43 -9.24 16.28
C THR A 439 17.21 -10.08 15.99
N ASN A 440 17.18 -10.63 14.79
CA ASN A 440 16.23 -11.64 14.37
C ASN A 440 16.99 -12.75 13.66
N TYR A 441 16.96 -13.94 14.24
CA TYR A 441 17.56 -15.14 13.70
C TYR A 441 16.48 -16.10 13.25
N THR A 442 16.60 -16.59 12.02
CA THR A 442 15.72 -17.61 11.46
C THR A 442 16.55 -18.78 10.97
N TRP A 443 16.19 -19.95 11.41
CA TRP A 443 16.67 -21.23 10.90
C TRP A 443 15.47 -21.91 10.22
N ASN A 444 15.62 -22.35 8.99
CA ASN A 444 14.56 -22.99 8.21
C ASN A 444 15.09 -24.21 7.48
N LYS A 445 14.45 -25.35 7.69
CA LYS A 445 14.75 -26.60 7.02
C LYS A 445 13.52 -27.07 6.25
N PRO A 446 13.53 -26.98 4.90
CA PRO A 446 12.43 -27.47 4.09
C PRO A 446 12.28 -29.00 4.18
N LEU A 447 11.09 -29.49 4.40
CA LEU A 447 10.80 -30.94 4.55
C LEU A 447 11.06 -31.75 3.26
N ASN A 448 10.84 -31.12 2.10
CA ASN A 448 10.95 -31.77 0.78
C ASN A 448 12.29 -31.42 0.08
N SER A 449 13.30 -30.99 0.81
CA SER A 449 14.60 -30.71 0.23
C SER A 449 15.38 -32.00 -0.02
N VAL A 450 15.97 -32.12 -1.20
CA VAL A 450 16.89 -33.22 -1.53
C VAL A 450 18.11 -33.22 -0.61
N ILE A 451 18.45 -32.02 -0.07
CA ILE A 451 19.60 -31.79 0.81
C ILE A 451 19.09 -31.64 2.23
N ASP A 452 19.58 -32.51 3.13
CA ASP A 452 19.24 -32.46 4.55
C ASP A 452 20.02 -31.35 5.29
N ALA A 453 19.82 -30.11 4.87
CA ALA A 453 20.50 -28.93 5.38
C ALA A 453 19.53 -27.76 5.58
N ALA A 454 19.90 -26.84 6.45
CA ALA A 454 19.08 -25.68 6.80
C ALA A 454 19.58 -24.38 6.17
N ASN A 455 18.68 -23.45 5.99
CA ASN A 455 18.99 -22.07 5.63
C ASN A 455 18.89 -21.19 6.87
N LEU A 456 19.94 -20.38 7.09
CA LEU A 456 20.05 -19.47 8.20
C LEU A 456 19.87 -18.04 7.69
N ASN A 457 19.14 -17.24 8.42
CA ASN A 457 19.09 -15.80 8.20
C ASN A 457 19.26 -15.07 9.54
N LEU A 458 20.28 -14.22 9.63
CA LEU A 458 20.55 -13.38 10.79
C LEU A 458 20.47 -11.91 10.39
N VAL A 459 19.49 -11.21 10.93
CA VAL A 459 19.37 -9.76 10.81
C VAL A 459 19.78 -9.13 12.13
N LYS A 460 20.77 -8.22 12.11
CA LYS A 460 21.27 -7.47 13.26
C LYS A 460 21.19 -5.97 12.99
N ASN A 461 20.51 -5.24 13.84
CA ASN A 461 20.38 -3.80 13.78
C ASN A 461 20.87 -3.20 15.10
N THR A 462 21.88 -2.35 15.01
CA THR A 462 22.40 -1.58 16.14
C THR A 462 22.22 -0.11 15.85
N ALA A 463 21.65 0.65 16.78
CA ALA A 463 21.55 2.09 16.64
C ALA A 463 21.92 2.81 17.94
N ILE A 464 22.64 3.91 17.77
CA ILE A 464 22.96 4.86 18.82
C ILE A 464 22.33 6.18 18.41
N ASN A 465 21.37 6.65 19.18
CA ASN A 465 20.75 7.96 19.02
C ASN A 465 21.19 8.85 20.16
N LEU A 466 21.67 10.03 19.84
CA LEU A 466 22.10 11.03 20.80
C LEU A 466 21.31 12.31 20.55
N SER A 467 20.63 12.80 21.57
CA SER A 467 19.96 14.11 21.55
C SER A 467 20.62 15.06 22.53
N ILE A 468 21.08 16.20 22.04
CA ILE A 468 21.72 17.26 22.81
C ILE A 468 20.82 18.50 22.74
N SER A 469 20.29 18.94 23.89
CA SER A 469 19.41 20.09 23.98
C SER A 469 20.16 21.34 24.48
N PRO A 470 20.40 22.37 23.63
CA PRO A 470 21.07 23.59 24.03
C PRO A 470 20.34 24.30 25.17
N THR A 471 19.03 24.32 25.17
CA THR A 471 18.23 24.94 26.23
C THR A 471 18.43 24.27 27.58
N GLU A 472 18.44 22.94 27.63
CA GLU A 472 18.60 22.18 28.85
C GLU A 472 20.06 22.26 29.38
N ILE A 473 21.06 22.46 28.50
CA ILE A 473 22.44 22.78 28.92
C ILE A 473 22.44 24.03 29.78
N ILE A 474 21.79 25.11 29.33
CA ILE A 474 21.76 26.38 30.07
C ILE A 474 20.93 26.21 31.35
N GLU A 475 19.83 25.46 31.35
CA GLU A 475 19.01 25.18 32.53
C GLU A 475 19.79 24.43 33.63
N THR A 476 20.84 23.69 33.28
CA THR A 476 21.69 23.01 34.26
C THR A 476 22.48 24.00 35.13
N PHE A 477 22.84 25.18 34.60
CA PHE A 477 23.64 26.21 35.27
C PHE A 477 22.82 27.43 35.67
N TYR A 478 21.62 27.59 35.12
CA TYR A 478 20.80 28.78 35.31
C TYR A 478 19.31 28.41 35.44
N THR A 479 18.67 28.84 36.52
CA THR A 479 17.22 28.67 36.68
C THR A 479 16.49 29.88 36.10
N PRO A 480 15.74 29.73 34.98
CA PRO A 480 15.07 30.83 34.29
C PRO A 480 14.00 31.49 35.19
N LEU A 481 13.78 32.80 34.99
CA LEU A 481 12.78 33.56 35.71
C LEU A 481 11.37 33.00 35.55
N SER A 482 11.04 32.44 34.40
CA SER A 482 9.74 31.79 34.13
C SER A 482 9.48 30.54 34.98
N LYS A 483 10.52 29.79 35.36
CA LYS A 483 10.40 28.62 36.25
C LYS A 483 10.40 29.00 37.74
N ARG A 484 10.94 30.17 38.10
CA ARG A 484 10.95 30.67 39.47
C ARG A 484 9.55 31.04 39.98
N GLN A 485 8.66 31.46 39.06
CA GLN A 485 7.29 31.87 39.39
C GLN A 485 6.29 30.71 39.50
N SER A 486 6.64 29.49 39.12
CA SER A 486 5.73 28.33 39.05
C SER A 486 5.84 27.35 40.22
N LYS A 487 6.49 27.69 41.37
CA LYS A 487 6.39 26.86 42.57
C LYS A 487 5.00 27.07 43.18
N PRO A 488 4.12 26.06 43.22
CA PRO A 488 2.85 26.20 43.95
C PRO A 488 3.16 26.38 45.42
N SER A 489 2.78 27.54 45.99
CA SER A 489 2.77 27.71 47.44
C SER A 489 1.80 26.67 48.03
N SER A 490 2.34 25.75 48.79
CA SER A 490 1.55 24.86 49.64
C SER A 490 0.77 25.70 50.68
N ARG A 491 -0.42 26.17 50.30
CA ARG A 491 -1.37 26.72 51.28
C ARG A 491 -2.03 25.54 52.01
N THR A 492 -1.48 25.27 53.17
CA THR A 492 -2.14 24.52 54.23
C THR A 492 -3.49 25.18 54.52
N ARG A 493 -4.59 24.52 54.25
CA ARG A 493 -5.92 24.88 54.68
C ARG A 493 -6.03 24.57 56.17
N SER A 494 -5.83 25.58 57.03
CA SER A 494 -6.42 25.55 58.40
C SER A 494 -7.72 26.33 58.37
N ARG A 495 -8.79 25.59 58.70
CA ARG A 495 -10.10 26.16 59.04
C ARG A 495 -9.97 26.91 60.35
N GLY A 496 -10.33 28.17 60.38
CA GLY A 496 -10.55 28.95 61.62
C GLY A 496 -11.50 30.08 61.32
N LEU A 497 -12.61 30.10 62.06
CA LEU A 497 -13.73 31.02 62.04
C LEU A 497 -13.37 32.42 62.62
N SER A 498 -14.20 33.39 62.23
CA SER A 498 -14.64 34.62 62.89
C SER A 498 -13.80 35.90 62.81
N SER A 499 -14.33 36.81 62.05
CA SER A 499 -15.14 37.99 62.48
C SER A 499 -14.42 39.31 62.76
N PHE A 500 -14.97 40.30 62.04
CA PHE A 500 -15.18 41.74 62.39
C PHE A 500 -14.03 42.77 62.48
N ASN A 501 -14.21 43.75 61.60
CA ASN A 501 -14.19 45.22 61.76
C ASN A 501 -12.86 45.99 61.89
N SER A 502 -12.82 46.94 61.05
CA SER A 502 -12.75 48.41 61.09
C SER A 502 -11.45 49.06 60.65
N GLU A 503 -11.67 49.88 59.66
CA GLU A 503 -11.34 51.30 59.47
C GLU A 503 -9.95 51.88 59.85
N GLU A 504 -9.47 52.62 58.80
CA GLU A 504 -8.69 53.87 58.85
C GLU A 504 -7.24 53.83 59.40
N ASP A 505 -6.22 54.27 58.66
CA ASP A 505 -5.93 55.64 58.33
C ASP A 505 -4.65 55.79 57.47
N LYS A 506 -4.55 56.95 56.82
CA LYS A 506 -3.45 57.49 56.02
C LYS A 506 -2.15 57.51 56.76
N ASP A 507 -1.03 57.35 56.08
CA ASP A 507 -0.03 58.44 55.99
C ASP A 507 0.96 58.25 54.88
N LYS A 508 1.22 59.34 54.19
CA LYS A 508 2.24 59.57 53.20
C LYS A 508 3.61 59.66 53.84
N GLU A 509 4.59 58.98 53.37
CA GLU A 509 5.96 59.46 53.43
C GLU A 509 6.72 59.25 52.13
N THR A 510 7.11 60.36 51.58
CA THR A 510 8.02 60.58 50.50
C THR A 510 9.44 60.22 50.93
N GLN A 511 10.10 59.27 50.23
CA GLN A 511 11.57 59.16 50.33
C GLN A 511 12.21 59.11 48.95
N LYS A 512 13.19 60.02 48.88
CA LYS A 512 14.07 60.41 47.80
C LYS A 512 14.77 59.28 47.08
N ASP A 513 14.85 59.47 45.77
CA ASP A 513 15.83 58.83 44.84
C ASP A 513 17.26 58.90 45.34
N SER A 514 17.85 57.75 45.54
CA SER A 514 19.32 57.52 45.48
C SER A 514 19.63 56.55 44.37
N PRO A 515 20.65 56.80 43.53
CA PRO A 515 20.99 55.89 42.43
C PRO A 515 21.64 54.63 42.99
N GLU A 516 20.81 53.56 43.05
CA GLU A 516 21.33 52.20 43.31
C GLU A 516 22.31 51.76 42.24
N LYS A 517 23.54 51.47 42.65
CA LYS A 517 24.50 50.71 41.87
C LYS A 517 23.88 49.41 41.45
N LYS A 518 23.55 49.27 40.19
CA LYS A 518 23.19 47.97 39.60
C LYS A 518 24.30 46.95 39.91
N ASN A 519 23.99 46.02 40.79
CA ASN A 519 24.91 44.94 41.19
C ASN A 519 25.27 44.09 39.95
N SER A 520 26.56 43.76 39.84
CA SER A 520 27.08 42.87 38.81
C SER A 520 26.34 41.52 38.72
N SER A 521 25.69 41.08 39.78
CA SER A 521 24.85 39.87 39.81
C SER A 521 23.55 40.01 39.01
N GLU A 522 22.93 41.20 38.93
CA GLU A 522 21.73 41.45 38.11
C GLU A 522 22.07 41.50 36.61
N ILE A 523 23.20 42.09 36.25
CA ILE A 523 23.68 42.15 34.85
C ILE A 523 23.98 40.73 34.35
N ASN A 524 24.59 39.87 35.17
CA ASN A 524 24.85 38.47 34.84
C ASN A 524 23.55 37.66 34.71
N SER A 525 22.54 37.90 35.54
CA SER A 525 21.26 37.23 35.44
C SER A 525 20.48 37.62 34.19
N LEU A 526 20.50 38.87 33.76
CA LEU A 526 19.87 39.36 32.53
C LEU A 526 20.58 38.81 31.29
N PHE A 527 21.90 38.67 31.33
CA PHE A 527 22.68 38.11 30.23
C PHE A 527 22.37 36.61 30.05
N LEU A 528 22.31 35.83 31.13
CA LEU A 528 21.98 34.42 31.10
C LEU A 528 20.51 34.15 30.67
N GLU A 529 19.59 35.03 31.10
CA GLU A 529 18.19 34.96 30.65
C GLU A 529 18.07 35.21 29.14
N ARG A 530 18.85 36.12 28.61
CA ARG A 530 18.91 36.37 27.16
C ARG A 530 19.46 35.15 26.39
N ILE A 531 20.57 34.56 26.85
CA ILE A 531 21.13 33.34 26.26
C ILE A 531 20.13 32.20 26.33
N TYR A 532 19.46 32.05 27.47
CA TYR A 532 18.40 31.03 27.64
C TYR A 532 17.25 31.24 26.64
N ASN A 533 16.76 32.46 26.46
CA ASN A 533 15.70 32.77 25.53
C ASN A 533 16.13 32.56 24.05
N GLU A 534 17.38 32.84 23.72
CA GLU A 534 17.92 32.55 22.38
C GLU A 534 18.14 31.06 22.17
N SER A 535 18.56 30.29 23.19
CA SER A 535 18.75 28.87 23.10
C SER A 535 17.42 28.08 22.83
N LYS A 536 16.28 28.61 23.29
CA LYS A 536 14.95 28.05 22.97
C LYS A 536 14.62 28.03 21.48
N LYS A 537 15.30 28.88 20.72
CA LYS A 537 15.16 28.96 19.27
C LYS A 537 15.93 27.86 18.55
N ILE A 538 16.90 27.24 19.22
CA ILE A 538 17.73 26.16 18.64
C ILE A 538 17.09 24.83 18.97
N GLU A 539 16.75 24.06 17.92
CA GLU A 539 16.24 22.72 18.09
C GLU A 539 17.35 21.77 18.59
N PRO A 540 17.02 20.73 19.39
CA PRO A 540 18.02 19.78 19.83
C PRO A 540 18.80 19.18 18.68
N LEU A 541 20.13 19.10 18.84
CA LEU A 541 20.99 18.37 17.91
C LEU A 541 20.77 16.87 18.11
N THR A 542 20.28 16.18 17.09
CA THR A 542 20.11 14.73 17.08
C THR A 542 21.16 14.10 16.18
N LEU A 543 21.93 13.18 16.74
CA LEU A 543 22.92 12.37 16.04
C LEU A 543 22.47 10.91 16.08
N THR A 544 22.41 10.26 14.95
CA THR A 544 22.04 8.84 14.85
C THR A 544 23.12 8.10 14.08
N VAL A 545 23.66 7.06 14.68
CA VAL A 545 24.56 6.10 14.03
C VAL A 545 23.85 4.76 14.01
N THR A 546 23.73 4.15 12.83
CA THR A 546 23.18 2.81 12.70
C THR A 546 24.14 1.84 12.02
N ASN A 547 24.08 0.60 12.41
CA ASN A 547 24.77 -0.51 11.75
C ASN A 547 23.78 -1.67 11.59
N ASN A 548 23.40 -1.95 10.36
CA ASN A 548 22.47 -2.99 9.97
C ASN A 548 23.26 -4.07 9.22
N THR A 549 23.11 -5.31 9.64
CA THR A 549 23.75 -6.47 9.01
C THR A 549 22.67 -7.52 8.76
N ASN A 550 22.63 -8.04 7.55
CA ASN A 550 21.78 -9.18 7.17
C ASN A 550 22.67 -10.26 6.56
N ARG A 551 22.64 -11.46 7.14
CA ARG A 551 23.43 -12.60 6.69
C ARG A 551 22.53 -13.78 6.40
N LEU A 552 22.55 -14.20 5.16
CA LEU A 552 21.92 -15.41 4.67
C LEU A 552 23.01 -16.47 4.46
N SER A 553 22.86 -17.63 5.07
CA SER A 553 23.75 -18.79 4.87
C SER A 553 22.90 -20.00 4.51
N ASN A 554 23.16 -20.61 3.37
CA ASN A 554 22.38 -21.71 2.84
C ASN A 554 23.13 -23.02 3.02
N GLY A 555 22.39 -24.12 3.15
CA GLY A 555 22.96 -25.46 3.19
C GLY A 555 23.79 -25.76 4.45
N ILE A 556 23.40 -25.26 5.60
CA ILE A 556 24.13 -25.43 6.85
C ILE A 556 23.67 -26.69 7.58
N ASP A 557 24.60 -27.55 7.93
CA ASP A 557 24.35 -28.71 8.76
C ASP A 557 24.92 -28.48 10.17
N GLY A 558 24.20 -28.94 11.20
CA GLY A 558 24.58 -28.87 12.60
C GLY A 558 23.88 -27.81 13.43
N ASP A 559 24.18 -27.83 14.74
CA ASP A 559 23.58 -26.92 15.71
C ASP A 559 24.26 -25.55 15.74
N VAL A 560 23.52 -24.50 15.46
CA VAL A 560 24.04 -23.14 15.44
C VAL A 560 24.23 -22.61 16.86
N PRO A 561 25.43 -22.12 17.23
CA PRO A 561 25.70 -21.59 18.56
C PRO A 561 24.80 -20.40 18.94
N LEU A 562 24.38 -20.36 20.22
CA LEU A 562 23.54 -19.30 20.77
C LEU A 562 24.13 -17.89 20.54
N GLY A 563 25.47 -17.75 20.64
CA GLY A 563 26.12 -16.46 20.39
C GLY A 563 25.92 -15.91 18.99
N TYR A 564 25.89 -16.79 17.97
CA TYR A 564 25.55 -16.40 16.62
C TYR A 564 24.06 -16.07 16.50
N ARG A 565 23.17 -16.92 17.04
CA ARG A 565 21.72 -16.72 17.00
C ARG A 565 21.27 -15.39 17.63
N LEU A 566 21.98 -14.93 18.65
CA LEU A 566 21.75 -13.63 19.28
C LEU A 566 22.56 -12.49 18.64
N GLY A 567 23.29 -12.74 17.52
CA GLY A 567 24.09 -11.74 16.82
C GLY A 567 25.32 -11.24 17.57
N LEU A 568 25.73 -11.93 18.64
CA LEU A 568 26.93 -11.60 19.44
C LEU A 568 28.21 -12.10 18.79
N LYS A 569 28.12 -13.10 17.92
CA LYS A 569 29.19 -13.60 17.06
C LYS A 569 28.82 -13.42 15.60
N ASP A 570 29.82 -13.08 14.79
CA ASP A 570 29.61 -12.81 13.36
C ASP A 570 29.72 -14.06 12.49
N ASN A 571 30.29 -15.17 13.01
CA ASN A 571 30.42 -16.45 12.31
C ASN A 571 29.73 -17.56 13.11
N HIS A 572 29.00 -18.43 12.42
CA HIS A 572 28.34 -19.61 13.01
C HIS A 572 29.30 -20.77 13.21
N GLY A 573 30.45 -20.81 12.51
CA GLY A 573 31.50 -21.83 12.68
C GLY A 573 31.15 -23.22 12.14
N LEU A 574 30.09 -23.31 11.32
CA LEU A 574 29.63 -24.56 10.70
C LEU A 574 29.97 -24.56 9.20
N SER A 575 30.19 -25.73 8.64
CA SER A 575 30.42 -25.90 7.20
C SER A 575 29.12 -25.93 6.45
N SER A 576 29.13 -25.39 5.23
CA SER A 576 28.04 -25.53 4.26
C SER A 576 28.20 -26.87 3.53
N VAL A 577 27.08 -27.55 3.30
CA VAL A 577 27.05 -28.72 2.42
C VAL A 577 27.28 -28.23 1.00
N SER A 578 28.45 -28.50 0.45
CA SER A 578 28.85 -28.05 -0.88
C SER A 578 28.31 -29.00 -1.93
N GLU A 579 27.15 -28.69 -2.49
CA GLU A 579 26.72 -29.24 -3.79
C GLU A 579 26.88 -28.19 -4.90
N VAL A 580 27.32 -28.65 -6.07
CA VAL A 580 27.54 -27.81 -7.25
C VAL A 580 26.26 -27.08 -7.62
N GLY A 581 26.27 -25.74 -7.55
CA GLY A 581 25.14 -24.87 -7.91
C GLY A 581 24.37 -24.24 -6.74
N LEU A 582 24.68 -24.58 -5.47
CA LEU A 582 24.08 -23.87 -4.33
C LEU A 582 24.72 -22.50 -4.12
N ASN A 583 23.90 -21.46 -4.12
CA ASN A 583 24.33 -20.14 -3.66
C ASN A 583 24.62 -20.23 -2.15
N THR A 584 25.89 -20.09 -1.78
CA THR A 584 26.39 -20.27 -0.43
C THR A 584 25.87 -19.23 0.57
N GLY A 585 25.33 -18.13 0.10
CA GLY A 585 24.75 -17.12 0.95
C GLY A 585 24.94 -15.69 0.45
N ASN A 586 24.47 -14.76 1.23
CA ASN A 586 24.57 -13.32 0.97
C ASN A 586 24.82 -12.58 2.28
N GLU A 587 25.65 -11.54 2.24
CA GLU A 587 25.86 -10.64 3.37
C GLU A 587 25.63 -9.19 2.95
N ASP A 588 24.67 -8.54 3.59
CA ASP A 588 24.37 -7.12 3.44
C ASP A 588 24.79 -6.38 4.71
N ILE A 589 25.68 -5.41 4.59
CA ILE A 589 26.07 -4.52 5.68
C ILE A 589 25.76 -3.10 5.29
N LYS A 590 25.02 -2.38 6.13
CA LYS A 590 24.74 -0.95 5.95
C LYS A 590 25.04 -0.20 7.23
N LYS A 591 25.95 0.77 7.14
CA LYS A 591 26.23 1.72 8.20
C LYS A 591 25.71 3.10 7.80
N SER A 592 25.09 3.85 8.70
CA SER A 592 24.65 5.21 8.42
C SER A 592 24.90 6.14 9.59
N PHE A 593 25.16 7.38 9.25
CA PHE A 593 25.23 8.52 10.16
C PHE A 593 24.21 9.57 9.73
N THR A 594 23.46 10.10 10.68
CA THR A 594 22.52 11.20 10.46
C THR A 594 22.70 12.23 11.55
N ALA A 595 22.83 13.48 11.18
CA ALA A 595 22.82 14.63 12.08
C ALA A 595 21.68 15.58 11.69
N ARG A 596 20.88 16.02 12.66
CA ARG A 596 19.76 16.95 12.44
C ARG A 596 19.70 17.97 13.55
N SER A 597 19.43 19.23 13.17
CA SER A 597 19.14 20.33 14.07
C SER A 597 18.36 21.41 13.32
N GLY A 598 18.02 22.49 14.00
CA GLY A 598 17.31 23.60 13.40
C GLY A 598 17.33 24.84 14.27
N ILE A 599 16.84 25.94 13.69
CA ILE A 599 16.66 27.21 14.40
C ILE A 599 15.23 27.68 14.16
N ARG A 600 14.49 27.90 15.23
CA ARG A 600 13.13 28.43 15.22
C ARG A 600 13.16 29.88 15.65
N PHE A 601 13.33 30.80 14.73
CA PHE A 601 13.44 32.25 15.02
C PHE A 601 12.17 32.79 15.68
N ASN A 602 11.02 32.31 15.25
CA ASN A 602 9.69 32.54 15.82
C ASN A 602 8.76 31.36 15.47
N PRO A 603 7.52 31.28 16.00
CA PRO A 603 6.61 30.17 15.72
C PRO A 603 6.31 29.93 14.23
N GLN A 604 6.57 30.92 13.38
CA GLN A 604 6.23 30.88 11.95
C GLN A 604 7.49 30.85 11.05
N THR A 605 8.70 31.07 11.61
CA THR A 605 9.96 31.11 10.86
C THR A 605 10.95 30.12 11.41
N SER A 606 11.38 29.16 10.59
CA SER A 606 12.29 28.09 10.98
C SER A 606 13.27 27.76 9.88
N LEU A 607 14.47 27.38 10.29
CA LEU A 607 15.52 26.76 9.47
C LEU A 607 15.78 25.37 10.02
N SER A 608 15.63 24.34 9.22
CA SER A 608 16.03 22.96 9.56
C SER A 608 17.23 22.57 8.72
N ILE A 609 18.18 21.91 9.34
CA ILE A 609 19.40 21.42 8.72
C ILE A 609 19.56 19.94 9.00
N SER A 610 20.08 19.19 8.02
CA SER A 610 20.38 17.76 8.17
C SER A 610 21.62 17.37 7.38
N PHE A 611 22.29 16.35 7.86
CA PHE A 611 23.36 15.66 7.15
C PHE A 611 23.15 14.16 7.27
N ASN A 612 23.23 13.46 6.15
CA ASN A 612 23.10 12.00 6.11
C ASN A 612 24.25 11.44 5.30
N GLU A 613 24.83 10.37 5.82
CA GLU A 613 25.82 9.57 5.11
C GLU A 613 25.51 8.08 5.37
N SER A 614 25.58 7.26 4.35
CA SER A 614 25.42 5.81 4.48
C SER A 614 26.36 5.09 3.55
N ILE A 615 26.89 3.97 4.05
CA ILE A 615 27.76 3.04 3.34
C ILE A 615 27.11 1.68 3.39
N SER A 616 27.07 1.00 2.28
CA SER A 616 26.59 -0.38 2.20
C SER A 616 27.57 -1.25 1.42
N SER A 617 27.65 -2.51 1.82
CA SER A 617 28.35 -3.60 1.13
C SER A 617 27.38 -4.76 0.98
N ASN A 618 27.26 -5.28 -0.22
CA ASN A 618 26.46 -6.45 -0.54
C ASN A 618 27.39 -7.50 -1.15
N ILE A 619 27.66 -8.54 -0.38
CA ILE A 619 28.52 -9.67 -0.76
C ILE A 619 27.61 -10.82 -1.18
N ASN A 620 27.63 -11.18 -2.46
CA ASN A 620 26.82 -12.24 -3.01
C ASN A 620 27.67 -13.45 -3.37
N GLY A 621 27.36 -14.61 -2.79
CA GLY A 621 28.04 -15.87 -3.05
C GLY A 621 29.52 -15.87 -2.73
N TYR A 622 29.98 -14.99 -1.83
CA TYR A 622 31.38 -14.78 -1.40
C TYR A 622 32.34 -14.36 -2.52
N SER A 623 31.85 -14.00 -3.70
CA SER A 623 32.72 -13.68 -4.86
C SER A 623 32.49 -12.28 -5.44
N ILE A 624 31.38 -11.66 -5.18
CA ILE A 624 31.04 -10.32 -5.71
C ILE A 624 30.66 -9.43 -4.54
N ASP A 625 31.44 -8.36 -4.34
CA ASP A 625 31.13 -7.31 -3.36
C ASP A 625 30.71 -6.03 -4.09
N ILE A 626 29.44 -5.64 -3.92
CA ILE A 626 28.93 -4.36 -4.42
C ILE A 626 28.88 -3.40 -3.25
N ARG A 627 29.73 -2.38 -3.31
CA ARG A 627 29.79 -1.32 -2.30
C ARG A 627 29.14 -0.06 -2.79
N SER A 628 28.37 0.59 -1.95
CA SER A 628 27.70 1.85 -2.31
C SER A 628 27.82 2.85 -1.18
N ILE A 629 28.06 4.08 -1.55
CA ILE A 629 28.10 5.24 -0.66
C ILE A 629 27.01 6.20 -1.09
N SER A 630 26.27 6.71 -0.13
CA SER A 630 25.28 7.75 -0.33
C SER A 630 25.47 8.81 0.74
N ARG A 631 25.75 10.05 0.32
CA ARG A 631 25.97 11.17 1.25
C ARG A 631 25.29 12.44 0.80
N ASP A 632 24.95 13.28 1.75
CA ASP A 632 24.50 14.64 1.46
C ASP A 632 25.67 15.47 0.91
N TYR A 633 25.41 16.21 -0.18
CA TYR A 633 26.48 16.78 -1.00
C TYR A 633 26.02 18.08 -1.65
N ILE A 634 26.86 19.08 -1.66
CA ILE A 634 26.62 20.29 -2.41
C ILE A 634 27.47 20.28 -3.67
N SER A 635 26.85 20.51 -4.80
CA SER A 635 27.50 20.53 -6.12
C SER A 635 27.39 21.90 -6.77
N PHE A 636 28.43 22.30 -7.48
CA PHE A 636 28.54 23.56 -8.17
C PHE A 636 28.85 23.37 -9.66
N GLY A 637 28.75 24.49 -10.41
CA GLY A 637 28.99 24.49 -11.85
C GLY A 637 27.76 24.10 -12.67
N ASN A 638 27.89 24.26 -13.98
CA ASN A 638 26.81 24.00 -14.93
C ASN A 638 26.52 22.49 -15.08
N ASN A 639 27.52 21.66 -14.85
CA ASN A 639 27.47 20.22 -15.00
C ASN A 639 27.62 19.42 -13.69
N LEU A 640 27.47 20.06 -12.54
CA LEU A 640 27.54 19.45 -11.19
C LEU A 640 28.86 18.72 -10.85
N SER A 641 29.91 18.87 -11.65
CA SER A 641 31.14 18.08 -11.53
C SER A 641 32.04 18.47 -10.34
N LYS A 642 31.78 19.59 -9.68
CA LYS A 642 32.53 20.04 -8.51
C LYS A 642 31.63 20.12 -7.30
N GLY A 643 32.13 19.68 -6.15
CA GLY A 643 31.39 19.80 -4.90
C GLY A 643 32.08 19.14 -3.73
N PHE A 644 31.41 19.11 -2.59
CA PHE A 644 31.88 18.45 -1.36
C PHE A 644 30.70 18.05 -0.47
N PRO A 645 30.89 17.13 0.49
CA PRO A 645 29.86 16.76 1.46
C PRO A 645 29.40 17.98 2.26
N PHE A 646 28.09 18.22 2.30
CA PHE A 646 27.53 19.39 2.95
C PHE A 646 26.08 19.11 3.42
N LEU A 647 25.59 19.99 4.32
CA LEU A 647 24.26 19.92 4.92
C LEU A 647 23.17 20.20 3.89
N ASN A 648 22.06 19.47 3.99
CA ASN A 648 20.79 19.84 3.40
C ASN A 648 20.04 20.80 4.34
N TRP A 649 19.23 21.69 3.78
CA TRP A 649 18.46 22.65 4.57
C TRP A 649 17.07 22.89 4.02
N SER A 650 16.17 23.27 4.90
CA SER A 650 14.86 23.83 4.55
C SER A 650 14.60 25.08 5.39
N PHE A 651 14.14 26.12 4.74
CA PHE A 651 13.85 27.40 5.33
C PHE A 651 12.40 27.79 5.08
N ARG A 652 11.69 28.17 6.12
CA ARG A 652 10.31 28.63 6.06
C ARG A 652 10.19 29.97 6.78
N ILE A 653 9.59 30.96 6.12
CA ILE A 653 9.25 32.26 6.68
C ILE A 653 7.75 32.42 6.64
N GLY A 654 7.12 32.54 7.79
CA GLY A 654 5.70 32.90 7.93
C GLY A 654 5.53 34.23 8.65
N GLY A 655 4.31 34.69 8.78
CA GLY A 655 4.00 35.94 9.47
C GLY A 655 4.21 37.19 8.60
N LEU A 656 4.40 36.99 7.29
CA LEU A 656 4.60 38.08 6.34
C LEU A 656 3.34 38.94 6.14
N GLU A 657 2.16 38.43 6.50
CA GLU A 657 0.89 39.18 6.50
C GLU A 657 0.88 40.39 7.44
N LYS A 658 1.85 40.49 8.36
CA LYS A 658 2.00 41.63 9.27
C LYS A 658 2.62 42.85 8.62
N ILE A 659 3.24 42.70 7.44
CA ILE A 659 3.86 43.81 6.68
C ILE A 659 2.76 44.77 6.22
N GLY A 660 2.94 46.06 6.48
CA GLY A 660 1.91 47.09 6.38
C GLY A 660 1.16 47.17 5.07
N PHE A 661 1.84 47.02 3.92
CA PHE A 661 1.20 47.14 2.59
C PHE A 661 0.43 45.89 2.15
N ILE A 662 0.70 44.70 2.71
CA ILE A 662 -0.02 43.45 2.35
C ILE A 662 -1.09 43.06 3.38
N LYS A 663 -0.96 43.56 4.63
CA LYS A 663 -1.88 43.31 5.74
C LYS A 663 -3.38 43.53 5.43
N PRO A 664 -3.77 44.53 4.63
CA PRO A 664 -5.17 44.73 4.28
C PRO A 664 -5.77 43.58 3.45
N TYR A 665 -4.98 42.90 2.63
CA TYR A 665 -5.45 41.95 1.60
C TYR A 665 -5.31 40.49 2.03
N VAL A 666 -4.32 40.15 2.86
CA VAL A 666 -4.02 38.75 3.19
C VAL A 666 -4.26 38.42 4.66
N SER A 667 -4.62 37.18 4.93
CA SER A 667 -4.76 36.61 6.27
C SER A 667 -3.51 35.82 6.70
N SER A 668 -2.79 35.23 5.77
CA SER A 668 -1.53 34.54 6.01
C SER A 668 -0.66 34.49 4.74
N VAL A 669 0.66 34.64 4.92
CA VAL A 669 1.65 34.44 3.86
C VAL A 669 2.83 33.67 4.42
N SER A 670 3.25 32.62 3.73
CA SER A 670 4.49 31.90 4.02
C SER A 670 5.34 31.70 2.77
N LEU A 671 6.64 31.81 2.95
CA LEU A 671 7.67 31.49 1.94
C LEU A 671 8.40 30.23 2.39
N GLU A 672 8.71 29.38 1.43
CA GLU A 672 9.46 28.13 1.64
C GLU A 672 10.61 28.05 0.65
N HIS A 673 11.75 27.56 1.11
CA HIS A 673 12.92 27.22 0.30
C HIS A 673 13.56 25.98 0.87
N ALA A 674 13.88 24.99 0.04
CA ALA A 674 14.57 23.79 0.48
C ALA A 674 15.64 23.38 -0.54
N PHE A 675 16.76 22.99 -0.01
CA PHE A 675 17.88 22.42 -0.75
C PHE A 675 18.13 20.98 -0.29
N SER A 676 18.28 20.08 -1.25
CA SER A 676 18.72 18.71 -1.03
C SER A 676 19.72 18.33 -2.10
N GLY A 677 20.95 18.11 -1.70
CA GLY A 677 22.01 17.63 -2.56
C GLY A 677 22.46 16.24 -2.13
N LYS A 678 22.78 15.38 -3.07
CA LYS A 678 23.14 13.99 -2.80
C LYS A 678 24.18 13.48 -3.78
N GLN A 679 25.14 12.73 -3.27
CA GLN A 679 26.09 11.95 -4.06
C GLN A 679 25.91 10.48 -3.74
N ASN A 680 25.79 9.65 -4.79
CA ASN A 680 25.78 8.19 -4.70
C ASN A 680 26.91 7.65 -5.56
N LEU A 681 27.74 6.82 -4.97
CA LEU A 681 28.85 6.15 -5.63
C LEU A 681 28.66 4.63 -5.45
N SER A 682 28.98 3.84 -6.46
CA SER A 682 28.89 2.38 -6.40
C SER A 682 30.08 1.73 -7.11
N TRP A 683 30.68 0.77 -6.43
CA TRP A 683 31.80 -0.04 -6.90
C TRP A 683 31.41 -1.50 -6.94
N LYS A 684 32.02 -2.25 -7.85
CA LYS A 684 31.88 -3.69 -7.94
C LYS A 684 33.26 -4.34 -7.89
N PHE A 685 33.43 -5.24 -6.95
CA PHE A 685 34.66 -6.02 -6.76
C PHE A 685 34.34 -7.49 -7.02
N ASN A 686 35.27 -8.19 -7.67
CA ASN A 686 35.19 -9.62 -7.95
C ASN A 686 36.20 -10.42 -7.11
N GLU A 687 36.77 -9.83 -6.07
CA GLU A 687 37.81 -10.40 -5.23
C GLU A 687 37.41 -10.37 -3.75
N ASP A 688 37.83 -11.42 -3.03
CA ASP A 688 37.69 -11.51 -1.59
C ASP A 688 38.76 -10.66 -0.85
N GLY A 689 38.43 -10.15 0.32
CA GLY A 689 39.44 -9.55 1.22
C GLY A 689 39.62 -8.04 1.14
N ILE A 690 38.73 -7.31 0.48
CA ILE A 690 38.77 -5.86 0.49
C ILE A 690 38.44 -5.32 1.89
N ALA A 691 39.27 -4.41 2.40
CA ALA A 691 39.09 -3.82 3.72
C ALA A 691 37.70 -3.22 3.94
N PRO A 692 37.07 -3.38 5.12
CA PRO A 692 35.76 -2.81 5.41
C PRO A 692 35.81 -1.30 5.34
N ILE A 693 34.79 -0.71 4.72
CA ILE A 693 34.64 0.75 4.65
C ILE A 693 34.11 1.27 5.99
N ASN A 694 34.74 2.31 6.50
CA ASN A 694 34.27 3.03 7.68
C ASN A 694 33.54 4.30 7.28
N LEU A 695 32.55 4.72 8.07
CA LEU A 695 31.94 6.06 7.96
C LEU A 695 33.03 7.12 8.00
N PHE A 696 32.89 8.18 7.18
CA PHE A 696 33.87 9.26 7.01
C PHE A 696 35.23 8.88 6.37
N GLY A 697 35.39 7.64 5.90
CA GLY A 697 36.62 7.19 5.24
C GLY A 697 36.57 7.17 3.71
N ILE A 698 35.69 7.99 3.10
CA ILE A 698 35.31 7.90 1.69
C ILE A 698 36.42 8.37 0.75
N SER A 699 37.13 9.45 1.09
CA SER A 699 38.12 10.05 0.21
C SER A 699 39.28 9.10 -0.14
N SER A 700 39.79 8.36 0.84
CA SER A 700 40.84 7.38 0.60
C SER A 700 40.36 6.20 -0.26
N PHE A 701 39.08 5.84 -0.14
CA PHE A 701 38.51 4.75 -0.90
C PHE A 701 38.25 5.12 -2.36
N GLU A 702 37.80 6.37 -2.64
CA GLU A 702 37.62 6.90 -3.99
C GLU A 702 38.95 6.94 -4.76
N ASP A 703 40.03 7.35 -4.09
CA ASP A 703 41.35 7.44 -4.69
C ASP A 703 41.96 6.06 -4.99
N ASP A 704 41.77 5.08 -4.09
CA ASP A 704 42.39 3.77 -4.20
C ASP A 704 41.66 2.84 -5.22
N PHE A 705 40.34 3.03 -5.43
CA PHE A 705 39.51 2.10 -6.21
C PHE A 705 38.69 2.76 -7.34
N ASN A 706 39.21 3.83 -7.91
CA ASN A 706 38.52 4.55 -8.98
C ASN A 706 38.22 3.68 -10.22
N ASP A 707 39.11 2.74 -10.57
CA ASP A 707 38.94 1.85 -11.73
C ASP A 707 37.78 0.85 -11.57
N SER A 708 37.35 0.59 -10.34
CA SER A 708 36.22 -0.29 -10.01
C SER A 708 34.88 0.44 -9.89
N LEU A 709 34.87 1.75 -10.14
CA LEU A 709 33.66 2.57 -10.05
C LEU A 709 32.69 2.24 -11.18
N GLN A 710 31.48 1.86 -10.81
CA GLN A 710 30.40 1.51 -11.75
C GLN A 710 29.43 2.68 -11.98
N LEU A 711 29.17 3.45 -10.95
CA LEU A 711 28.20 4.54 -10.98
C LEU A 711 28.66 5.67 -10.07
N SER A 712 28.66 6.88 -10.59
CA SER A 712 28.67 8.10 -9.82
C SER A 712 27.45 8.93 -10.17
N ARG A 713 26.57 9.16 -9.21
CA ARG A 713 25.36 9.99 -9.38
C ARG A 713 25.40 11.15 -8.42
N ILE A 714 25.32 12.35 -8.97
CA ILE A 714 25.23 13.59 -8.20
C ILE A 714 23.89 14.26 -8.50
N THR A 715 23.14 14.56 -7.47
CA THR A 715 21.84 15.26 -7.59
C THR A 715 21.88 16.54 -6.79
N ARG A 716 21.41 17.62 -7.38
CA ARG A 716 21.18 18.92 -6.75
C ARG A 716 19.72 19.28 -6.92
N SER A 717 18.96 19.36 -5.85
CA SER A 717 17.53 19.62 -5.88
C SER A 717 17.16 20.79 -4.98
N PHE A 718 16.38 21.71 -5.52
CA PHE A 718 15.66 22.74 -4.79
C PHE A 718 14.16 22.44 -4.88
N THR A 719 13.59 21.92 -3.80
CA THR A 719 12.22 21.44 -3.77
C THR A 719 11.48 21.92 -2.50
N PRO A 720 10.94 23.18 -2.49
CA PRO A 720 10.94 24.12 -3.60
C PRO A 720 12.20 25.02 -3.64
N LEU A 721 12.55 25.54 -4.84
CA LEU A 721 13.44 26.66 -4.98
C LEU A 721 12.82 27.93 -4.35
N ILE A 722 11.55 28.17 -4.66
CA ILE A 722 10.70 29.15 -4.02
C ILE A 722 9.30 28.57 -3.93
N GLY A 723 8.76 28.52 -2.72
CA GLY A 723 7.37 28.17 -2.43
C GLY A 723 6.67 29.34 -1.77
N ILE A 724 5.50 29.71 -2.26
CA ILE A 724 4.66 30.78 -1.72
C ILE A 724 3.29 30.24 -1.43
N SER A 725 2.87 30.28 -0.16
CA SER A 725 1.50 29.95 0.23
C SER A 725 0.84 31.19 0.81
N THR A 726 -0.29 31.58 0.23
CA THR A 726 -1.00 32.81 0.63
C THR A 726 -2.49 32.51 0.82
N SER A 727 -3.05 32.97 1.92
CA SER A 727 -4.50 33.01 2.12
C SER A 727 -4.95 34.45 2.15
N PHE A 728 -5.87 34.81 1.27
CA PHE A 728 -6.46 36.14 1.18
C PHE A 728 -7.69 36.27 2.08
N LYS A 729 -7.98 37.47 2.55
CA LYS A 729 -9.15 37.75 3.38
C LYS A 729 -10.49 37.52 2.67
N ASN A 730 -10.50 37.56 1.35
CA ASN A 730 -11.68 37.32 0.51
C ASN A 730 -11.98 35.82 0.30
N GLY A 731 -11.24 34.89 0.94
CA GLY A 731 -11.45 33.44 0.85
C GLY A 731 -10.66 32.76 -0.26
N VAL A 732 -9.87 33.48 -1.04
CA VAL A 732 -8.92 32.89 -1.99
C VAL A 732 -7.69 32.36 -1.26
N SER A 733 -7.23 31.18 -1.62
CA SER A 733 -5.92 30.70 -1.21
C SER A 733 -5.07 30.30 -2.42
N THR A 734 -3.78 30.57 -2.35
CA THR A 734 -2.83 30.24 -3.42
C THR A 734 -1.65 29.49 -2.85
N ASN A 735 -1.17 28.52 -3.59
CA ASN A 735 0.06 27.79 -3.31
C ASN A 735 0.85 27.68 -4.62
N ILE A 736 2.01 28.30 -4.67
CA ILE A 736 2.88 28.30 -5.85
C ILE A 736 4.22 27.75 -5.42
N ARG A 737 4.72 26.75 -6.13
CA ARG A 737 6.02 26.11 -5.89
C ARG A 737 6.80 25.98 -7.17
N SER A 738 8.04 26.45 -7.18
CA SER A 738 9.00 26.22 -8.25
C SER A 738 10.04 25.22 -7.76
N ASN A 739 10.19 24.11 -8.45
CA ASN A 739 11.18 23.09 -8.13
C ASN A 739 12.20 23.01 -9.26
N VAL A 740 13.45 22.79 -8.88
CA VAL A 740 14.58 22.66 -9.80
C VAL A 740 15.44 21.50 -9.35
N THR A 741 15.58 20.50 -10.20
CA THR A 741 16.45 19.34 -9.92
C THR A 741 17.40 19.10 -11.08
N HIS A 742 18.66 18.93 -10.77
CA HIS A 742 19.71 18.57 -11.71
C HIS A 742 20.37 17.28 -11.22
N THR A 743 20.60 16.36 -12.15
CA THR A 743 21.27 15.10 -11.87
C THR A 743 22.35 14.87 -12.92
N LEU A 744 23.53 14.51 -12.46
CA LEU A 744 24.62 14.03 -13.30
C LEU A 744 24.89 12.58 -12.97
N ASP A 745 24.73 11.72 -13.94
CA ASP A 745 25.05 10.29 -13.85
C ASP A 745 26.32 10.02 -14.67
N GLU A 746 27.29 9.42 -14.02
CA GLU A 746 28.51 8.92 -14.65
C GLU A 746 28.50 7.40 -14.56
N VAL A 747 28.59 6.78 -15.72
CA VAL A 747 28.73 5.32 -15.89
C VAL A 747 29.91 5.04 -16.82
N ALA A 748 30.33 3.79 -16.92
CA ALA A 748 31.45 3.40 -17.78
C ALA A 748 31.29 3.86 -19.25
N THR A 749 30.06 3.98 -19.75
CA THR A 749 29.75 4.35 -21.14
C THR A 749 29.64 5.86 -21.39
N GLY A 750 29.71 6.72 -20.35
CA GLY A 750 29.64 8.16 -20.52
C GLY A 750 28.92 8.88 -19.37
N LEU A 751 28.57 10.12 -19.61
CA LEU A 751 27.85 11.01 -18.69
C LEU A 751 26.42 11.24 -19.22
N THR A 752 25.48 11.29 -18.30
CA THR A 752 24.10 11.72 -18.58
C THR A 752 23.74 12.87 -17.61
N TYR A 753 23.36 14.00 -18.16
CA TYR A 753 22.90 15.15 -17.40
C TYR A 753 21.40 15.33 -17.58
N ILE A 754 20.67 15.38 -16.45
CA ILE A 754 19.21 15.53 -16.44
C ILE A 754 18.89 16.84 -15.71
N SER A 755 18.15 17.71 -16.37
CA SER A 755 17.56 18.92 -15.81
C SER A 755 16.05 18.78 -15.75
N ASP A 756 15.47 18.91 -14.56
CA ASP A 756 14.02 18.83 -14.32
C ASP A 756 13.58 20.09 -13.57
N ASN A 757 12.77 20.91 -14.24
CA ASN A 757 12.24 22.15 -13.72
C ASN A 757 10.73 22.09 -13.71
N SER A 758 10.10 22.35 -12.58
CA SER A 758 8.63 22.34 -12.49
C SER A 758 8.10 23.54 -11.71
N ILE A 759 6.94 24.00 -12.12
CA ILE A 759 6.15 25.03 -11.43
C ILE A 759 4.77 24.45 -11.19
N LEU A 760 4.40 24.33 -9.92
CA LEU A 760 3.07 23.92 -9.48
C LEU A 760 2.37 25.13 -8.87
N ALA A 761 1.17 25.44 -9.35
CA ALA A 761 0.35 26.51 -8.79
C ALA A 761 -1.06 25.99 -8.54
N THR A 762 -1.57 26.17 -7.34
CA THR A 762 -2.93 25.87 -6.96
C THR A 762 -3.60 27.15 -6.47
N ILE A 763 -4.72 27.49 -7.05
CA ILE A 763 -5.58 28.61 -6.61
C ILE A 763 -6.91 28.00 -6.20
N THR A 764 -7.34 28.25 -4.98
CA THR A 764 -8.60 27.74 -4.46
C THR A 764 -9.45 28.90 -3.94
N TYR A 765 -10.70 28.88 -4.28
CA TYR A 765 -11.66 29.85 -3.76
C TYR A 765 -12.87 29.16 -3.16
N ASN A 766 -13.10 29.37 -1.87
CA ASN A 766 -14.20 28.79 -1.12
C ASN A 766 -15.28 29.84 -0.88
N PHE A 767 -16.44 29.62 -1.43
CA PHE A 767 -17.63 30.42 -1.20
C PHE A 767 -18.45 29.79 -0.07
N SER A 768 -18.56 30.46 1.05
CA SER A 768 -19.35 29.97 2.20
C SER A 768 -20.71 30.66 2.37
N LYS A 769 -21.00 31.71 1.60
CA LYS A 769 -22.19 32.57 1.77
C LYS A 769 -23.21 32.49 0.64
N GLY A 770 -23.05 31.54 -0.28
CA GLY A 770 -23.90 31.45 -1.46
C GLY A 770 -23.60 32.54 -2.50
N ILE A 771 -23.90 32.23 -3.75
CA ILE A 771 -23.76 33.14 -4.89
C ILE A 771 -25.08 33.28 -5.59
N ARG A 772 -25.40 34.51 -5.97
CA ARG A 772 -26.48 34.81 -6.89
C ARG A 772 -25.87 35.23 -8.23
N PHE A 773 -26.23 34.56 -9.33
CA PHE A 773 -25.82 34.96 -10.65
C PHE A 773 -26.98 34.83 -11.63
N GLU A 774 -26.95 35.67 -12.65
CA GLU A 774 -27.91 35.69 -13.74
C GLU A 774 -27.39 34.78 -14.85
N LEU A 775 -28.20 33.85 -15.29
CA LEU A 775 -27.86 33.03 -16.44
C LEU A 775 -27.81 33.89 -17.70
N PRO A 776 -26.70 33.88 -18.46
CA PRO A 776 -26.65 34.54 -19.74
C PRO A 776 -27.72 33.96 -20.64
N PHE A 777 -28.46 34.86 -21.33
CA PHE A 777 -29.57 34.53 -22.24
C PHE A 777 -30.90 34.08 -21.59
N THR A 778 -31.04 34.18 -20.25
CA THR A 778 -32.31 33.92 -19.55
C THR A 778 -32.54 34.96 -18.46
N GLU A 779 -33.80 35.36 -18.22
CA GLU A 779 -34.17 36.27 -17.13
C GLU A 779 -34.19 35.60 -15.73
N ARG A 780 -33.62 34.36 -15.63
CA ARG A 780 -33.66 33.59 -14.39
C ARG A 780 -32.40 33.80 -13.55
N ASN A 781 -32.61 34.21 -12.31
CA ASN A 781 -31.57 34.29 -11.29
C ASN A 781 -31.44 32.95 -10.58
N ILE A 782 -30.23 32.40 -10.54
CA ILE A 782 -29.89 31.21 -9.74
C ILE A 782 -29.25 31.68 -8.41
N ASN A 783 -29.85 31.27 -7.32
CA ASN A 783 -29.31 31.50 -5.98
C ASN A 783 -28.70 30.19 -5.47
N LEU A 784 -27.39 30.10 -5.54
CA LEU A 784 -26.61 28.98 -4.94
C LEU A 784 -26.40 29.33 -3.47
N ARG A 785 -27.09 28.67 -2.55
CA ARG A 785 -27.05 28.96 -1.09
C ARG A 785 -26.00 28.19 -0.35
N ASN A 786 -25.55 27.05 -0.90
CA ASN A 786 -24.62 26.14 -0.26
C ASN A 786 -23.17 26.45 -0.65
N ASN A 787 -22.24 25.77 0.01
CA ASN A 787 -20.81 25.93 -0.23
C ASN A 787 -20.42 25.56 -1.64
N MET A 788 -19.60 26.40 -2.25
CA MET A 788 -18.98 26.15 -3.54
C MET A 788 -17.45 26.29 -3.42
N ASN A 789 -16.73 25.32 -3.94
CA ASN A 789 -15.29 25.36 -4.05
C ASN A 789 -14.88 25.43 -5.51
N ILE A 790 -14.06 26.41 -5.87
CA ILE A 790 -13.44 26.53 -7.18
C ILE A 790 -11.95 26.30 -6.98
N SER A 791 -11.37 25.33 -7.65
CA SER A 791 -9.94 25.07 -7.65
C SER A 791 -9.37 25.08 -9.06
N LEU A 792 -8.26 25.78 -9.22
CA LEU A 792 -7.50 25.86 -10.45
C LEU A 792 -6.08 25.41 -10.15
N ASN A 793 -5.68 24.32 -10.79
CA ASN A 793 -4.36 23.73 -10.65
C ASN A 793 -3.60 23.89 -11.96
N PHE A 794 -2.38 24.39 -11.88
CA PHE A 794 -1.42 24.45 -12.97
C PHE A 794 -0.21 23.62 -12.63
N ASP A 795 0.23 22.81 -13.57
CA ASP A 795 1.45 22.03 -13.49
C ASP A 795 2.25 22.20 -14.78
N PHE A 796 3.41 22.80 -14.66
CA PHE A 796 4.39 22.95 -15.72
C PHE A 796 5.61 22.15 -15.36
N SER A 797 6.02 21.22 -16.19
CA SER A 797 7.25 20.47 -16.04
C SER A 797 8.04 20.50 -17.35
N ASN A 798 9.31 20.80 -17.23
CA ASN A 798 10.27 20.76 -18.31
C ASN A 798 11.43 19.86 -17.87
N LYS A 799 11.55 18.71 -18.51
CA LYS A 799 12.63 17.76 -18.28
C LYS A 799 13.47 17.63 -19.53
N LYS A 800 14.78 17.78 -19.39
CA LYS A 800 15.77 17.66 -20.45
C LYS A 800 16.83 16.65 -20.04
N GLU A 801 17.19 15.78 -20.93
CA GLU A 801 18.24 14.78 -20.75
C GLU A 801 19.29 14.94 -21.85
N GLU A 802 20.53 15.12 -21.45
CA GLU A 802 21.69 15.33 -22.31
C GLU A 802 22.74 14.26 -22.01
N GLY A 803 23.25 13.60 -23.03
CA GLY A 803 24.28 12.57 -22.92
C GLY A 803 25.61 13.01 -23.50
N SER A 804 26.71 12.53 -22.92
CA SER A 804 28.07 12.77 -23.41
C SER A 804 28.88 11.49 -23.33
N LYS A 805 29.34 11.00 -24.49
CA LYS A 805 30.21 9.81 -24.54
C LYS A 805 31.69 10.16 -24.30
N ASP A 806 32.09 11.35 -24.67
CA ASP A 806 33.46 11.88 -24.51
C ASP A 806 33.68 12.62 -23.21
N LYS A 807 32.63 12.67 -22.35
CA LYS A 807 32.57 13.36 -21.05
C LYS A 807 32.75 14.89 -21.13
N ILE A 808 32.74 15.45 -22.35
CA ILE A 808 32.96 16.88 -22.61
C ILE A 808 31.76 17.50 -23.32
N ASN A 809 31.33 16.91 -24.43
CA ASN A 809 30.28 17.45 -25.28
C ASN A 809 28.92 16.77 -24.97
N PHE A 810 27.98 17.55 -24.45
CA PHE A 810 26.63 17.10 -24.14
C PHE A 810 25.71 17.30 -25.34
N VAL A 811 25.00 16.24 -25.72
CA VAL A 811 24.02 16.26 -26.81
C VAL A 811 22.66 15.86 -26.21
N GLU A 812 21.64 16.62 -26.58
CA GLU A 812 20.28 16.34 -26.16
C GLU A 812 19.82 14.97 -26.66
N GLN A 813 19.50 14.09 -25.71
CA GLN A 813 18.99 12.73 -25.96
C GLN A 813 17.49 12.66 -25.88
N ASN A 814 16.91 13.36 -24.90
CA ASN A 814 15.49 13.33 -24.67
C ASN A 814 15.00 14.63 -24.02
N PHE A 815 13.74 14.98 -24.29
CA PHE A 815 13.05 16.05 -23.59
C PHE A 815 11.58 15.67 -23.35
N SER A 816 11.00 16.23 -22.32
CA SER A 816 9.58 16.10 -22.00
C SER A 816 9.06 17.41 -21.39
N ASN A 817 8.21 18.11 -22.12
CA ASN A 817 7.53 19.31 -21.66
C ASN A 817 6.08 18.98 -21.38
N THR A 818 5.65 19.13 -20.16
CA THR A 818 4.25 18.90 -19.77
C THR A 818 3.66 20.19 -19.26
N ARG A 819 2.47 20.52 -19.77
CA ARG A 819 1.64 21.63 -19.29
C ARG A 819 0.27 21.06 -18.97
N LYS A 820 -0.14 21.16 -17.74
CA LYS A 820 -1.44 20.69 -17.29
C LYS A 820 -2.17 21.78 -16.54
N SER A 821 -3.42 22.01 -16.87
CA SER A 821 -4.30 22.89 -16.10
C SER A 821 -5.63 22.19 -15.85
N ILE A 822 -6.08 22.24 -14.60
CA ILE A 822 -7.35 21.63 -14.18
C ILE A 822 -8.15 22.71 -13.47
N LEU A 823 -9.28 23.07 -14.05
CA LEU A 823 -10.31 23.84 -13.38
C LEU A 823 -11.36 22.87 -12.83
N ARG A 824 -11.64 22.93 -11.56
CA ARG A 824 -12.69 22.15 -10.91
C ARG A 824 -13.60 23.07 -10.10
N ILE A 825 -14.89 22.92 -10.29
CA ILE A 825 -15.92 23.62 -9.54
C ILE A 825 -16.75 22.56 -8.83
N THR A 826 -16.74 22.56 -7.52
CA THR A 826 -17.50 21.62 -6.69
C THR A 826 -18.57 22.38 -5.94
N TYR A 827 -19.80 21.93 -6.02
CA TYR A 827 -20.95 22.52 -5.34
C TYR A 827 -21.69 21.48 -4.51
N THR A 828 -21.95 21.79 -3.26
CA THR A 828 -22.74 20.96 -2.36
C THR A 828 -24.23 21.26 -2.60
N LEU A 829 -24.92 20.34 -3.29
CA LEU A 829 -26.34 20.47 -3.60
C LEU A 829 -27.19 20.27 -2.35
N THR A 830 -26.91 19.21 -1.60
CA THR A 830 -27.48 18.87 -0.29
C THR A 830 -26.38 18.27 0.58
N ASP A 831 -26.69 17.98 1.86
CA ASP A 831 -25.74 17.32 2.79
C ASP A 831 -25.27 15.95 2.27
N ASP A 832 -26.06 15.32 1.40
CA ASP A 832 -25.79 14.00 0.82
C ASP A 832 -25.44 14.03 -0.66
N VAL A 833 -25.53 15.21 -1.33
CA VAL A 833 -25.31 15.31 -2.76
C VAL A 833 -24.31 16.42 -3.09
N THR A 834 -23.20 16.05 -3.71
CA THR A 834 -22.20 16.98 -4.22
C THR A 834 -22.03 16.81 -5.73
N GLY A 835 -22.09 17.91 -6.46
CA GLY A 835 -21.80 17.97 -7.88
C GLY A 835 -20.43 18.60 -8.13
N SER A 836 -19.65 18.08 -9.04
CA SER A 836 -18.43 18.73 -9.51
C SER A 836 -18.36 18.75 -11.03
N LEU A 837 -17.96 19.91 -11.54
CA LEU A 837 -17.67 20.14 -12.94
C LEU A 837 -16.16 20.33 -13.07
N PHE A 838 -15.53 19.70 -14.04
CA PHE A 838 -14.12 19.89 -14.28
C PHE A 838 -13.81 20.07 -15.77
N TYR A 839 -12.78 20.84 -16.02
CA TYR A 839 -12.14 20.97 -17.31
C TYR A 839 -10.64 20.74 -17.13
N GLU A 840 -10.09 19.78 -17.85
CA GLU A 840 -8.65 19.48 -17.87
C GLU A 840 -8.10 19.78 -19.26
N TYR A 841 -7.04 20.57 -19.29
CA TYR A 841 -6.18 20.77 -20.44
C TYR A 841 -4.82 20.15 -20.14
N ARG A 842 -4.37 19.26 -21.01
CA ARG A 842 -3.04 18.64 -20.94
C ARG A 842 -2.34 18.75 -22.27
N GLU A 843 -1.13 19.27 -22.26
CA GLU A 843 -0.22 19.33 -23.39
C GLU A 843 1.05 18.60 -22.99
N ASN A 844 1.42 17.58 -23.74
CA ASN A 844 2.65 16.85 -23.60
C ASN A 844 3.44 16.99 -24.91
N ASP A 845 4.68 17.43 -24.81
CA ASP A 845 5.60 17.52 -25.92
C ASP A 845 6.86 16.73 -25.56
N THR A 846 7.08 15.63 -26.26
CA THR A 846 8.22 14.73 -26.03
C THR A 846 8.93 14.45 -27.33
N ARG A 847 10.21 14.13 -27.25
CA ARG A 847 11.01 13.78 -28.42
C ARG A 847 10.45 12.56 -29.17
N LEU A 848 9.88 11.60 -28.43
CA LEU A 848 9.40 10.34 -29.02
C LEU A 848 8.02 10.46 -29.68
N THR A 849 7.08 11.17 -29.04
CA THR A 849 5.67 11.21 -29.47
C THR A 849 5.28 12.55 -30.10
N GLY A 850 6.18 13.55 -30.08
CA GLY A 850 5.86 14.91 -30.46
C GLY A 850 4.87 15.59 -29.54
N ARG A 851 4.25 16.64 -30.01
CA ARG A 851 3.29 17.46 -29.26
C ARG A 851 1.89 16.86 -29.34
N ARG A 852 1.34 16.52 -28.16
CA ARG A 852 -0.04 16.02 -27.99
C ARG A 852 -0.83 16.92 -27.07
N ILE A 853 -2.05 17.25 -27.44
CA ILE A 853 -2.97 18.06 -26.65
C ILE A 853 -4.23 17.24 -26.38
N ASP A 854 -4.53 17.04 -25.10
CA ASP A 854 -5.75 16.40 -24.62
C ASP A 854 -6.60 17.45 -23.88
N ARG A 855 -7.92 17.41 -24.09
CA ARG A 855 -8.89 18.30 -23.43
C ARG A 855 -10.05 17.45 -22.94
N ASP A 856 -10.22 17.42 -21.63
CA ASP A 856 -11.26 16.64 -20.99
C ASP A 856 -12.23 17.56 -20.26
N PHE A 857 -13.52 17.35 -20.47
CA PHE A 857 -14.59 18.02 -19.76
C PHE A 857 -15.51 16.98 -19.14
N GLY A 858 -15.87 17.13 -17.88
CA GLY A 858 -16.73 16.17 -17.21
C GLY A 858 -17.51 16.75 -16.04
N ILE A 859 -18.60 16.05 -15.73
CA ILE A 859 -19.46 16.34 -14.58
C ILE A 859 -19.52 15.08 -13.72
N ASN A 860 -19.22 15.21 -12.43
CA ASN A 860 -19.34 14.13 -11.44
C ASN A 860 -20.42 14.51 -10.43
N LEU A 861 -21.35 13.61 -10.19
CA LEU A 861 -22.36 13.73 -9.15
C LEU A 861 -22.12 12.60 -8.11
N ASN A 862 -21.82 12.98 -6.89
CA ASN A 862 -21.69 12.06 -5.77
C ASN A 862 -22.93 12.15 -4.89
N VAL A 863 -23.58 11.01 -4.70
CA VAL A 863 -24.76 10.87 -3.82
C VAL A 863 -24.38 9.94 -2.67
N ALA A 864 -24.34 10.45 -1.46
CA ALA A 864 -24.12 9.64 -0.25
C ALA A 864 -25.47 9.09 0.22
N ILE A 865 -25.68 7.79 0.05
CA ILE A 865 -26.88 7.13 0.59
C ILE A 865 -26.52 6.71 2.03
N ARG A 866 -27.06 7.46 3.00
CA ARG A 866 -26.96 7.09 4.41
C ARG A 866 -28.07 6.06 4.69
N GLY A 867 -27.70 4.82 4.96
CA GLY A 867 -28.60 3.76 5.40
C GLY A 867 -28.75 3.70 6.90
#